data_4da5419ac7103341d180379fe64ea8f3
#
_entry.id   4da5419ac7103341d180379fe64ea8f3
#
_cell.length_a   1.000
_cell.length_b   1.000
_cell.length_c   1.000
_cell.angle_alpha   90.00
_cell.angle_beta   90.00
_cell.angle_gamma   90.00
#
_symmetry.space_group_name_H-M   'P 1'
#
loop_
_entity.id
_entity.type
_entity.pdbx_description
1 polymer ?
#
loop_
_entity_poly.entity_id
_entity_poly.type
_entity_poly.pdbx_seq_one_letter_code
_entity_poly.pdbx_strand_id
1 'polypeptide(L)'
;MSSLSFKPRRTVLAHAAVCLGLALQMQAAMAQTASFDIPAQPMASALAQFARQANLKFAAAPPAVQGHQAPAVQGSQDVAQALNALLRGSGLQGRVEGGTLIVQSAAIGGEAATLSEVTVRSNQLGEITEGSGSYTPGAIATATRLVLTPRETPQSVSVVTRQVMDDFQLNSIDDVINHTPGVSIVTYDSERTEYYSRGFAIQNFQYDGIPMTRNSAYSAGNTLTDMAIYDRVEVLKGATGLLTGSGDPGATINLVRKKPTRDFSGHATLSAGSKQNYRGELDLSGALNESGSIRARGVATYQDKQSHMDRYDRKTGVLYGIVEVDLTPRTLLTVGADRQDNKPTASTWGGIPLLDSSGNFNAMSRSFNNGANWSRWDQYTRTTFATLEHNFDSGWVTKLQLNHQINGYDANLGAAAGGNPNPITGAGVRMWRGQYIGRTTSDAADLYASGPFSLLGREHELVVGGSLAKRRWKNDGYYNDNSGFNGEVDNYYQWNGNVPAPVWNGTPDYTDDETTHENGIYTTARWNLRDDLKLITGGRFSNYKNRVQEQDEKNVFTPYLGAVYDLNENYSVYASYSGIFKPQSYQNEQGRTLDPLEGKNYELGAKASFFGGRLNASAAVFQLKQDNFAVESGGITPSGNPAYRAIQGVKTKGWEAEVSGQITPAWQIQAGYSHNVSRQQGERVSTLTPSSQFNLYSSYKLGGSMTGLTLGGGARWQDKTWDTINVPTGGKAVHTVKDYWVLDAMARYEFNKHLSASLNIKNLLDKKYYTIFSWYSTYTWGEPRSVNVSMTYKF
;
A
#
# COMPACT_ATOMS: atom_id res chain seq x y z
N MET A 1 -39.98 32.42 6.84
CA MET A 1 -40.56 31.18 7.35
C MET A 1 -40.99 30.32 6.16
N SER A 2 -40.18 29.43 5.73
CA SER A 2 -40.50 28.38 4.74
C SER A 2 -39.82 27.08 5.22
N SER A 3 -40.68 26.11 5.49
CA SER A 3 -40.38 24.80 6.02
C SER A 3 -39.61 23.96 5.01
N LEU A 4 -38.38 23.57 5.31
CA LEU A 4 -37.63 22.57 4.57
C LEU A 4 -38.11 21.17 4.99
N SER A 5 -38.84 20.52 4.09
CA SER A 5 -39.27 19.14 4.22
C SER A 5 -38.10 18.21 3.88
N PHE A 6 -37.57 17.52 4.89
CA PHE A 6 -36.62 16.43 4.75
C PHE A 6 -37.38 15.18 4.24
N LYS A 7 -37.09 14.73 3.02
CA LYS A 7 -37.46 13.39 2.55
C LYS A 7 -36.23 12.48 2.65
N PRO A 8 -36.21 11.49 3.53
CA PRO A 8 -35.14 10.49 3.53
C PRO A 8 -35.26 9.57 2.29
N ARG A 9 -34.17 9.43 1.55
CA ARG A 9 -34.10 8.44 0.44
C ARG A 9 -34.11 7.02 1.03
N ARG A 10 -35.23 6.34 0.89
CA ARG A 10 -35.51 4.98 1.44
C ARG A 10 -34.69 3.84 0.83
N THR A 11 -33.88 4.07 -0.18
CA THR A 11 -33.18 3.01 -0.94
C THR A 11 -31.93 2.44 -0.27
N VAL A 12 -31.22 3.22 0.55
CA VAL A 12 -29.95 2.77 1.19
C VAL A 12 -30.22 1.87 2.41
N LEU A 13 -31.27 2.14 3.16
CA LEU A 13 -31.64 1.35 4.34
C LEU A 13 -32.21 -0.04 3.99
N ALA A 14 -32.88 -0.17 2.82
CA ALA A 14 -33.44 -1.46 2.40
C ALA A 14 -32.39 -2.50 2.02
N HIS A 15 -31.26 -2.10 1.44
CA HIS A 15 -30.17 -3.00 1.09
C HIS A 15 -29.34 -3.45 2.30
N ALA A 16 -29.17 -2.60 3.31
CA ALA A 16 -28.51 -2.97 4.56
C ALA A 16 -29.33 -3.96 5.39
N ALA A 17 -30.66 -3.87 5.36
CA ALA A 17 -31.52 -4.79 6.11
C ALA A 17 -31.58 -6.20 5.49
N VAL A 18 -31.46 -6.34 4.18
CA VAL A 18 -31.41 -7.65 3.50
C VAL A 18 -30.11 -8.39 3.77
N CYS A 19 -28.97 -7.67 3.90
CA CYS A 19 -27.71 -8.29 4.25
C CYS A 19 -27.64 -8.75 5.72
N LEU A 20 -28.32 -8.05 6.66
CA LEU A 20 -28.39 -8.47 8.06
C LEU A 20 -29.27 -9.71 8.26
N GLY A 21 -30.30 -9.89 7.44
CA GLY A 21 -31.23 -11.04 7.54
C GLY A 21 -30.64 -12.37 7.12
N LEU A 22 -29.61 -12.36 6.25
CA LEU A 22 -28.92 -13.56 5.76
C LEU A 22 -27.84 -14.08 6.73
N ALA A 23 -27.31 -13.24 7.62
CA ALA A 23 -26.25 -13.60 8.56
C ALA A 23 -26.72 -14.31 9.83
N LEU A 24 -28.04 -14.35 10.11
CA LEU A 24 -28.60 -14.86 11.37
C LEU A 24 -28.91 -16.37 11.35
N GLN A 25 -28.63 -17.12 10.29
CA GLN A 25 -29.04 -18.53 10.17
C GLN A 25 -27.94 -19.60 10.26
N MET A 26 -26.70 -19.27 10.62
CA MET A 26 -25.64 -20.28 10.77
C MET A 26 -24.99 -20.25 12.14
N GLN A 27 -25.49 -21.04 13.07
CA GLN A 27 -24.75 -21.50 14.25
C GLN A 27 -25.14 -22.94 14.58
N ALA A 28 -24.20 -23.86 14.39
CA ALA A 28 -24.03 -25.08 15.17
C ALA A 28 -22.58 -25.57 15.06
N ALA A 29 -21.76 -25.31 16.08
CA ALA A 29 -20.45 -25.96 16.21
C ALA A 29 -20.63 -27.35 16.80
N MET A 30 -20.21 -28.41 16.11
CA MET A 30 -20.16 -29.77 16.64
C MET A 30 -18.80 -30.01 17.32
N ALA A 31 -18.82 -30.45 18.57
CA ALA A 31 -17.64 -30.89 19.31
C ALA A 31 -17.08 -32.20 18.67
N GLN A 32 -15.78 -32.20 18.34
CA GLN A 32 -15.09 -33.36 17.76
C GLN A 32 -14.69 -34.32 18.88
N THR A 33 -15.27 -35.53 18.94
CA THR A 33 -14.89 -36.59 19.87
C THR A 33 -13.96 -37.59 19.21
N ALA A 34 -12.91 -38.02 19.94
CA ALA A 34 -11.97 -39.05 19.52
C ALA A 34 -11.74 -40.08 20.63
N SER A 35 -11.29 -41.29 20.26
CA SER A 35 -10.90 -42.31 21.22
C SER A 35 -9.41 -42.25 21.50
N PHE A 36 -9.03 -42.09 22.74
CA PHE A 36 -7.65 -41.96 23.17
C PHE A 36 -7.21 -43.20 23.98
N ASP A 37 -5.98 -43.63 23.71
CA ASP A 37 -5.26 -44.62 24.53
C ASP A 37 -3.79 -44.20 24.60
N ILE A 38 -3.53 -43.28 25.52
CA ILE A 38 -2.22 -42.65 25.72
C ILE A 38 -1.73 -43.01 27.12
N PRO A 39 -0.71 -43.86 27.26
CA PRO A 39 -0.12 -44.15 28.56
C PRO A 39 0.66 -42.95 29.12
N ALA A 40 0.94 -42.95 30.43
CA ALA A 40 1.83 -41.96 31.03
C ALA A 40 3.23 -42.10 30.42
N GLN A 41 3.73 -41.00 29.83
CA GLN A 41 5.00 -41.01 29.07
C GLN A 41 5.55 -39.59 28.94
N PRO A 42 6.78 -39.38 28.40
CA PRO A 42 7.30 -38.02 28.13
C PRO A 42 6.32 -37.21 27.32
N MET A 43 6.13 -35.94 27.69
CA MET A 43 5.13 -35.01 27.10
C MET A 43 5.23 -34.92 25.59
N ALA A 44 6.43 -34.82 25.03
CA ALA A 44 6.59 -34.76 23.58
C ALA A 44 6.06 -35.99 22.85
N SER A 45 6.27 -37.21 23.40
CA SER A 45 5.74 -38.45 22.85
C SER A 45 4.22 -38.55 23.00
N ALA A 46 3.70 -38.15 24.16
CA ALA A 46 2.27 -38.13 24.44
C ALA A 46 1.50 -37.20 23.52
N LEU A 47 2.02 -36.02 23.26
CA LEU A 47 1.45 -35.05 22.33
C LEU A 47 1.48 -35.55 20.88
N ALA A 48 2.54 -36.20 20.45
CA ALA A 48 2.61 -36.83 19.14
C ALA A 48 1.59 -37.99 18.98
N GLN A 49 1.38 -38.78 20.03
CA GLN A 49 0.37 -39.85 20.06
C GLN A 49 -1.07 -39.30 20.09
N PHE A 50 -1.30 -38.25 20.88
CA PHE A 50 -2.55 -37.52 20.92
C PHE A 50 -2.93 -36.97 19.56
N ALA A 51 -2.01 -36.27 18.90
CA ALA A 51 -2.24 -35.71 17.56
C ALA A 51 -2.62 -36.80 16.54
N ARG A 52 -1.94 -37.94 16.55
CA ARG A 52 -2.29 -39.07 15.68
C ARG A 52 -3.68 -39.63 15.95
N GLN A 53 -4.04 -39.84 17.24
CA GLN A 53 -5.33 -40.42 17.61
C GLN A 53 -6.50 -39.45 17.40
N ALA A 54 -6.25 -38.15 17.51
CA ALA A 54 -7.23 -37.11 17.20
C ALA A 54 -7.24 -36.68 15.72
N ASN A 55 -6.43 -37.33 14.87
CA ASN A 55 -6.23 -36.95 13.46
C ASN A 55 -5.84 -35.47 13.26
N LEU A 56 -4.94 -35.00 14.11
CA LEU A 56 -4.40 -33.64 14.09
C LEU A 56 -2.99 -33.62 13.54
N LYS A 57 -2.63 -32.52 12.90
CA LYS A 57 -1.22 -32.23 12.57
C LYS A 57 -0.50 -31.80 13.84
N PHE A 58 0.75 -32.26 14.03
CA PHE A 58 1.60 -31.87 15.14
C PHE A 58 2.94 -31.45 14.55
N ALA A 59 3.32 -30.19 14.69
CA ALA A 59 4.66 -29.70 14.41
C ALA A 59 5.60 -30.15 15.55
N ALA A 60 6.91 -30.25 15.28
CA ALA A 60 7.91 -30.67 16.26
C ALA A 60 7.66 -30.03 17.62
N ALA A 61 7.78 -30.84 18.69
CA ALA A 61 7.50 -30.36 20.03
C ALA A 61 8.38 -29.15 20.36
N PRO A 62 7.80 -28.02 20.79
CA PRO A 62 8.59 -26.87 21.20
C PRO A 62 9.57 -27.22 22.32
N PRO A 63 10.73 -26.54 22.46
CA PRO A 63 11.66 -26.77 23.60
C PRO A 63 10.95 -26.70 24.95
N ALA A 64 9.86 -25.99 25.06
CA ALA A 64 9.04 -25.89 26.29
C ALA A 64 8.48 -27.21 26.79
N VAL A 65 8.25 -28.22 25.94
CA VAL A 65 7.71 -29.54 26.36
C VAL A 65 8.78 -30.55 26.79
N GLN A 66 10.06 -30.22 26.62
CA GLN A 66 11.16 -31.10 27.05
C GLN A 66 11.22 -31.15 28.58
N GLY A 67 11.43 -32.38 29.11
CA GLY A 67 11.52 -32.62 30.57
C GLY A 67 10.17 -32.76 31.30
N HIS A 68 9.04 -32.57 30.65
CA HIS A 68 7.71 -32.80 31.23
C HIS A 68 7.21 -34.23 30.98
N GLN A 69 6.45 -34.76 31.98
CA GLN A 69 5.73 -36.04 31.88
C GLN A 69 4.25 -35.79 31.70
N ALA A 70 3.62 -36.52 30.79
CA ALA A 70 2.20 -36.48 30.57
C ALA A 70 1.48 -37.60 31.36
N PRO A 71 0.33 -37.32 31.99
CA PRO A 71 -0.50 -38.36 32.59
C PRO A 71 -1.15 -39.23 31.50
N ALA A 72 -1.65 -40.41 31.86
CA ALA A 72 -2.40 -41.26 30.96
C ALA A 72 -3.76 -40.65 30.61
N VAL A 73 -4.15 -40.75 29.33
CA VAL A 73 -5.48 -40.34 28.82
C VAL A 73 -6.11 -41.48 28.07
N GLN A 74 -7.25 -41.98 28.50
CA GLN A 74 -7.94 -43.15 27.94
C GLN A 74 -9.44 -42.87 27.74
N GLY A 75 -10.01 -43.53 26.72
CA GLY A 75 -11.46 -43.51 26.45
C GLY A 75 -11.88 -42.53 25.38
N SER A 76 -13.16 -42.57 25.03
CA SER A 76 -13.75 -41.66 24.02
C SER A 76 -14.16 -40.35 24.75
N GLN A 77 -13.56 -39.25 24.36
CA GLN A 77 -13.85 -37.94 24.96
C GLN A 77 -13.62 -36.81 23.93
N ASP A 78 -14.09 -35.64 24.28
CA ASP A 78 -13.86 -34.42 23.50
C ASP A 78 -12.36 -34.13 23.41
N VAL A 79 -11.91 -33.75 22.20
CA VAL A 79 -10.48 -33.53 21.90
C VAL A 79 -9.88 -32.44 22.77
N ALA A 80 -10.62 -31.36 23.06
CA ALA A 80 -10.12 -30.28 23.89
C ALA A 80 -10.05 -30.71 25.38
N GLN A 81 -10.99 -31.51 25.87
CA GLN A 81 -10.95 -32.07 27.21
C GLN A 81 -9.80 -33.06 27.41
N ALA A 82 -9.55 -33.94 26.41
CA ALA A 82 -8.45 -34.88 26.44
C ALA A 82 -7.09 -34.17 26.40
N LEU A 83 -6.95 -33.10 25.64
CA LEU A 83 -5.73 -32.29 25.60
C LEU A 83 -5.46 -31.60 26.93
N ASN A 84 -6.49 -31.02 27.56
CA ASN A 84 -6.37 -30.40 28.87
C ASN A 84 -6.01 -31.41 29.97
N ALA A 85 -6.55 -32.64 29.88
CA ALA A 85 -6.16 -33.72 30.78
C ALA A 85 -4.69 -34.13 30.61
N LEU A 86 -4.21 -34.21 29.34
CA LEU A 86 -2.83 -34.56 29.03
C LEU A 86 -1.81 -33.51 29.54
N LEU A 87 -2.17 -32.24 29.52
CA LEU A 87 -1.31 -31.12 29.91
C LEU A 87 -1.40 -30.74 31.39
N ARG A 88 -2.27 -31.42 32.16
CA ARG A 88 -2.53 -31.10 33.57
C ARG A 88 -1.25 -31.19 34.42
N GLY A 89 -0.96 -30.12 35.17
CA GLY A 89 0.19 -30.05 36.08
C GLY A 89 1.53 -29.80 35.39
N SER A 90 1.59 -29.66 34.07
CA SER A 90 2.85 -29.40 33.32
C SER A 90 3.23 -27.92 33.21
N GLY A 91 2.34 -26.99 33.56
CA GLY A 91 2.54 -25.57 33.27
C GLY A 91 2.47 -25.24 31.78
N LEU A 92 1.94 -26.15 30.97
CA LEU A 92 1.70 -25.98 29.56
C LEU A 92 0.22 -25.75 29.26
N GLN A 93 -0.07 -24.98 28.26
CA GLN A 93 -1.38 -24.82 27.66
C GLN A 93 -1.34 -25.32 26.22
N GLY A 94 -2.36 -26.07 25.84
CA GLY A 94 -2.51 -26.60 24.49
C GLY A 94 -3.88 -26.33 23.93
N ARG A 95 -3.95 -26.19 22.63
CA ARG A 95 -5.22 -26.04 21.90
C ARG A 95 -5.12 -26.69 20.53
N VAL A 96 -6.27 -26.97 19.98
CA VAL A 96 -6.38 -27.52 18.62
C VAL A 96 -7.03 -26.45 17.76
N GLU A 97 -6.29 -26.03 16.73
CA GLU A 97 -6.75 -25.05 15.77
C GLU A 97 -6.52 -25.52 14.33
N GLY A 98 -7.54 -25.42 13.53
CA GLY A 98 -7.48 -25.76 12.11
C GLY A 98 -6.90 -27.17 11.84
N GLY A 99 -7.17 -28.14 12.73
CA GLY A 99 -6.61 -29.49 12.64
C GLY A 99 -5.13 -29.59 13.03
N THR A 100 -4.56 -28.59 13.71
CA THR A 100 -3.18 -28.60 14.22
C THR A 100 -3.16 -28.47 15.73
N LEU A 101 -2.37 -29.30 16.41
CA LEU A 101 -2.14 -29.21 17.83
C LEU A 101 -1.03 -28.20 18.12
N ILE A 102 -1.30 -27.21 18.97
CA ILE A 102 -0.38 -26.17 19.41
C ILE A 102 -0.21 -26.28 20.93
N VAL A 103 1.04 -26.26 21.43
CA VAL A 103 1.36 -26.33 22.86
C VAL A 103 2.40 -25.30 23.22
N GLN A 104 2.17 -24.54 24.31
CA GLN A 104 3.01 -23.45 24.79
C GLN A 104 3.08 -23.43 26.33
N SER A 105 4.07 -22.71 26.90
CA SER A 105 4.16 -22.53 28.36
C SER A 105 3.05 -21.62 28.86
N ALA A 106 2.42 -21.96 30.00
CA ALA A 106 1.45 -21.07 30.66
C ALA A 106 2.21 -19.87 31.29
N ALA A 107 1.77 -18.65 31.00
CA ALA A 107 2.34 -17.46 31.63
C ALA A 107 1.96 -17.38 33.10
N ILE A 108 2.92 -17.17 33.99
CA ILE A 108 2.68 -16.99 35.44
C ILE A 108 2.17 -15.56 35.67
N GLY A 109 0.89 -15.43 36.04
CA GLY A 109 0.30 -14.34 36.80
C GLY A 109 0.17 -12.98 36.09
N GLY A 110 -1.03 -12.70 35.61
CA GLY A 110 -1.54 -11.40 35.17
C GLY A 110 -2.62 -11.65 34.13
N GLU A 111 -3.80 -11.07 34.29
CA GLU A 111 -4.85 -11.16 33.26
C GLU A 111 -4.31 -10.69 31.92
N ALA A 112 -3.80 -11.65 31.15
CA ALA A 112 -3.41 -11.43 29.78
C ALA A 112 -4.68 -11.18 28.96
N ALA A 113 -4.83 -9.95 28.46
CA ALA A 113 -5.73 -9.72 27.35
C ALA A 113 -5.38 -10.77 26.29
N THR A 114 -6.29 -11.70 26.01
CA THR A 114 -6.17 -12.70 24.96
C THR A 114 -6.01 -11.95 23.63
N LEU A 115 -4.77 -11.80 23.20
CA LEU A 115 -4.48 -11.45 21.81
C LEU A 115 -5.09 -12.57 20.97
N SER A 116 -5.96 -12.22 20.05
CA SER A 116 -6.48 -13.16 19.06
C SER A 116 -5.28 -13.85 18.40
N GLU A 117 -5.27 -15.15 18.39
CA GLU A 117 -4.18 -15.97 17.92
C GLU A 117 -3.98 -15.76 16.42
N VAL A 118 -2.81 -15.28 16.06
CA VAL A 118 -2.38 -15.22 14.65
C VAL A 118 -2.08 -16.64 14.20
N THR A 119 -2.94 -17.18 13.37
CA THR A 119 -2.64 -18.42 12.65
C THR A 119 -1.52 -18.11 11.65
N VAL A 120 -0.28 -18.40 12.00
CA VAL A 120 0.86 -18.29 11.10
C VAL A 120 0.72 -19.39 10.04
N ARG A 121 0.03 -19.09 8.97
CA ARG A 121 0.19 -19.81 7.71
C ARG A 121 1.43 -19.21 7.04
N SER A 122 2.43 -20.00 6.76
CA SER A 122 3.54 -19.59 5.90
C SER A 122 2.97 -19.30 4.50
N ASN A 123 2.51 -18.08 4.32
CA ASN A 123 2.11 -17.55 3.04
C ASN A 123 3.38 -17.06 2.34
N GLN A 124 3.56 -17.41 1.07
CA GLN A 124 4.70 -16.94 0.25
C GLN A 124 4.73 -15.40 0.08
N LEU A 125 3.72 -14.70 0.57
CA LEU A 125 3.68 -13.23 0.68
C LEU A 125 4.12 -12.73 2.06
N GLY A 126 4.40 -13.61 3.01
CA GLY A 126 4.67 -13.29 4.42
C GLY A 126 3.42 -13.42 5.31
N GLU A 127 3.54 -12.97 6.55
CA GLU A 127 2.50 -13.12 7.57
C GLU A 127 1.34 -12.16 7.34
N ILE A 128 0.11 -12.61 7.62
CA ILE A 128 -1.10 -11.79 7.60
C ILE A 128 -1.08 -10.87 8.82
N THR A 129 -1.39 -9.59 8.63
CA THR A 129 -1.41 -8.60 9.72
C THR A 129 -2.80 -8.37 10.30
N GLU A 130 -3.85 -8.76 9.57
CA GLU A 130 -5.23 -8.69 10.06
C GLU A 130 -5.42 -9.57 11.30
N GLY A 131 -6.04 -9.00 12.33
CA GLY A 131 -6.28 -9.70 13.61
C GLY A 131 -5.03 -9.82 14.48
N SER A 132 -3.83 -9.42 14.03
CA SER A 132 -2.61 -9.48 14.85
C SER A 132 -2.61 -8.48 16.00
N GLY A 133 -3.39 -7.42 15.91
CA GLY A 133 -3.35 -6.30 16.85
C GLY A 133 -2.03 -5.54 16.87
N SER A 134 -1.15 -5.76 15.88
CA SER A 134 0.23 -5.24 15.86
C SER A 134 0.44 -4.13 14.83
N TYR A 135 1.28 -3.16 15.18
CA TYR A 135 1.76 -2.11 14.27
C TYR A 135 3.01 -2.51 13.50
N THR A 136 3.55 -3.69 13.76
CA THR A 136 4.68 -4.23 13.00
C THR A 136 4.27 -5.52 12.27
N PRO A 137 4.77 -5.77 11.06
CA PRO A 137 4.54 -7.04 10.39
C PRO A 137 5.40 -8.14 11.01
N GLY A 138 5.02 -9.39 10.77
CA GLY A 138 5.92 -10.52 10.86
C GLY A 138 6.85 -10.59 9.64
N ALA A 139 7.02 -11.79 9.07
CA ALA A 139 7.82 -11.97 7.86
C ALA A 139 7.13 -11.38 6.62
N ILE A 140 7.94 -10.88 5.68
CA ILE A 140 7.52 -10.29 4.40
C ILE A 140 8.37 -10.84 3.25
N ALA A 141 7.88 -10.78 2.01
CA ALA A 141 8.59 -11.31 0.83
C ALA A 141 8.87 -10.26 -0.26
N THR A 142 8.56 -8.98 -0.02
CA THR A 142 8.53 -7.93 -1.04
C THR A 142 9.91 -7.59 -1.61
N ALA A 143 10.99 -7.79 -0.84
CA ALA A 143 12.33 -7.41 -1.29
C ALA A 143 12.94 -8.42 -2.28
N THR A 144 12.77 -9.72 -2.03
CA THR A 144 13.56 -10.77 -2.72
C THR A 144 12.78 -12.05 -3.05
N ARG A 145 11.49 -12.13 -2.78
CA ARG A 145 10.67 -13.36 -2.77
C ARG A 145 11.04 -14.36 -1.67
N LEU A 146 12.14 -14.17 -0.95
CA LEU A 146 12.39 -14.89 0.29
C LEU A 146 11.47 -14.33 1.38
N VAL A 147 10.89 -15.21 2.16
CA VAL A 147 10.04 -14.82 3.31
C VAL A 147 10.94 -14.53 4.50
N LEU A 148 11.20 -13.25 4.75
CA LEU A 148 12.16 -12.77 5.73
C LEU A 148 11.50 -11.87 6.75
N THR A 149 11.96 -11.93 7.99
CA THR A 149 11.58 -10.95 9.01
C THR A 149 12.14 -9.56 8.65
N PRO A 150 11.58 -8.47 9.21
CA PRO A 150 12.14 -7.13 9.00
C PRO A 150 13.62 -7.04 9.33
N ARG A 151 14.09 -7.77 10.35
CA ARG A 151 15.51 -7.81 10.76
C ARG A 151 16.41 -8.49 9.73
N GLU A 152 15.93 -9.55 9.09
CA GLU A 152 16.68 -10.31 8.09
C GLU A 152 16.71 -9.69 6.70
N THR A 153 15.84 -8.71 6.44
CA THR A 153 15.73 -8.04 5.14
C THR A 153 16.79 -6.94 5.03
N PRO A 154 17.84 -7.07 4.18
CA PRO A 154 18.93 -6.08 4.09
C PRO A 154 18.54 -4.88 3.22
N GLN A 155 17.39 -4.28 3.48
CA GLN A 155 16.85 -3.09 2.81
C GLN A 155 15.84 -2.41 3.71
N SER A 156 15.67 -1.09 3.54
CA SER A 156 14.64 -0.33 4.25
C SER A 156 13.26 -0.66 3.70
N VAL A 157 12.39 -1.13 4.59
CA VAL A 157 10.98 -1.42 4.28
C VAL A 157 10.11 -0.85 5.38
N SER A 158 9.11 -0.05 4.99
CA SER A 158 8.03 0.39 5.89
C SER A 158 6.77 -0.42 5.61
N VAL A 159 6.08 -0.85 6.66
CA VAL A 159 4.81 -1.58 6.52
C VAL A 159 3.73 -0.91 7.34
N VAL A 160 2.61 -0.61 6.71
CA VAL A 160 1.39 -0.16 7.39
C VAL A 160 0.46 -1.36 7.50
N THR A 161 0.30 -1.87 8.72
CA THR A 161 -0.49 -3.07 9.02
C THR A 161 -2.00 -2.77 9.02
N ARG A 162 -2.83 -3.81 8.97
CA ARG A 162 -4.28 -3.65 9.08
C ARG A 162 -4.67 -2.92 10.37
N GLN A 163 -4.01 -3.23 11.48
CA GLN A 163 -4.31 -2.59 12.76
C GLN A 163 -4.08 -1.08 12.74
N VAL A 164 -3.00 -0.60 12.11
CA VAL A 164 -2.75 0.85 11.95
C VAL A 164 -3.86 1.47 11.10
N MET A 165 -4.22 0.82 9.97
CA MET A 165 -5.28 1.31 9.09
C MET A 165 -6.63 1.39 9.80
N ASP A 166 -6.96 0.41 10.64
CA ASP A 166 -8.23 0.38 11.39
C ASP A 166 -8.26 1.43 12.51
N ASP A 167 -7.17 1.57 13.26
CA ASP A 167 -7.09 2.51 14.39
C ASP A 167 -7.21 3.97 13.91
N PHE A 168 -6.53 4.32 12.82
CA PHE A 168 -6.51 5.69 12.30
C PHE A 168 -7.46 5.92 11.12
N GLN A 169 -8.30 4.94 10.78
CA GLN A 169 -9.27 4.99 9.66
C GLN A 169 -8.62 5.44 8.36
N LEU A 170 -7.55 4.73 7.97
CA LEU A 170 -6.84 4.97 6.72
C LEU A 170 -7.56 4.24 5.58
N ASN A 171 -8.56 4.90 5.01
CA ASN A 171 -9.47 4.27 4.05
C ASN A 171 -8.99 4.38 2.60
N SER A 172 -7.99 5.21 2.32
CA SER A 172 -7.42 5.38 0.98
C SER A 172 -5.92 5.14 0.97
N ILE A 173 -5.38 4.85 -0.21
CA ILE A 173 -3.93 4.74 -0.38
C ILE A 173 -3.21 6.05 0.00
N ASP A 174 -3.79 7.21 -0.27
CA ASP A 174 -3.22 8.50 0.12
C ASP A 174 -3.14 8.64 1.64
N ASP A 175 -4.16 8.19 2.38
CA ASP A 175 -4.11 8.13 3.84
C ASP A 175 -2.92 7.29 4.32
N VAL A 176 -2.76 6.08 3.76
CA VAL A 176 -1.68 5.16 4.13
C VAL A 176 -0.31 5.73 3.79
N ILE A 177 -0.14 6.31 2.61
CA ILE A 177 1.13 6.90 2.19
C ILE A 177 1.50 8.12 3.06
N ASN A 178 0.52 8.94 3.44
CA ASN A 178 0.74 10.03 4.39
C ASN A 178 1.21 9.55 5.78
N HIS A 179 0.90 8.30 6.14
CA HIS A 179 1.33 7.66 7.39
C HIS A 179 2.68 6.96 7.27
N THR A 180 3.13 6.70 6.04
CA THR A 180 4.36 5.94 5.78
C THR A 180 5.61 6.81 5.94
N PRO A 181 6.56 6.48 6.84
CA PRO A 181 7.78 7.24 7.00
C PRO A 181 8.61 7.31 5.72
N GLY A 182 9.16 8.48 5.40
CA GLY A 182 10.06 8.68 4.25
C GLY A 182 9.39 8.66 2.89
N VAL A 183 8.06 8.75 2.85
CA VAL A 183 7.29 8.95 1.62
C VAL A 183 6.54 10.28 1.71
N SER A 184 6.49 11.03 0.61
CA SER A 184 5.77 12.29 0.50
C SER A 184 4.78 12.26 -0.65
N ILE A 185 3.76 13.11 -0.55
CA ILE A 185 2.70 13.26 -1.55
C ILE A 185 2.78 14.66 -2.15
N VAL A 186 2.71 14.75 -3.48
CA VAL A 186 2.45 15.98 -4.21
C VAL A 186 1.08 15.86 -4.87
N THR A 187 0.17 16.75 -4.51
CA THR A 187 -1.20 16.78 -5.03
C THR A 187 -1.28 17.75 -6.20
N TYR A 188 -1.70 17.26 -7.36
CA TYR A 188 -1.85 18.07 -8.57
C TYR A 188 -3.22 18.72 -8.65
N ASP A 189 -4.26 17.94 -8.33
CA ASP A 189 -5.67 18.32 -8.35
C ASP A 189 -6.50 17.35 -7.50
N SER A 190 -7.82 17.43 -7.60
CA SER A 190 -8.73 16.60 -6.79
C SER A 190 -8.58 15.09 -7.02
N GLU A 191 -8.09 14.67 -8.21
CA GLU A 191 -8.05 13.27 -8.60
C GLU A 191 -6.63 12.72 -8.80
N ARG A 192 -5.60 13.59 -8.83
CA ARG A 192 -4.23 13.14 -9.09
C ARG A 192 -3.29 13.51 -7.97
N THR A 193 -2.64 12.50 -7.44
CA THR A 193 -1.53 12.60 -6.50
C THR A 193 -0.34 11.80 -7.00
N GLU A 194 0.83 12.23 -6.68
CA GLU A 194 2.08 11.52 -6.96
C GLU A 194 2.87 11.31 -5.67
N TYR A 195 3.45 10.12 -5.54
CA TYR A 195 4.19 9.72 -4.36
C TYR A 195 5.69 9.78 -4.65
N TYR A 196 6.45 10.21 -3.65
CA TYR A 196 7.90 10.35 -3.76
C TYR A 196 8.60 9.69 -2.58
N SER A 197 9.70 9.04 -2.86
CA SER A 197 10.62 8.55 -1.84
C SER A 197 12.06 8.82 -2.28
N ARG A 198 12.91 9.23 -1.34
CA ARG A 198 14.33 9.50 -1.59
C ARG A 198 14.60 10.43 -2.78
N GLY A 199 13.66 11.38 -3.06
CA GLY A 199 13.75 12.36 -4.13
C GLY A 199 13.30 11.90 -5.51
N PHE A 200 12.74 10.70 -5.64
CA PHE A 200 12.22 10.14 -6.89
C PHE A 200 10.73 9.79 -6.77
N ALA A 201 10.03 9.93 -7.89
CA ALA A 201 8.64 9.49 -7.98
C ALA A 201 8.53 7.96 -7.83
N ILE A 202 7.43 7.50 -7.23
CA ILE A 202 7.11 6.08 -7.08
C ILE A 202 6.13 5.69 -8.17
N GLN A 203 6.61 4.98 -9.18
CA GLN A 203 5.81 4.46 -10.28
C GLN A 203 5.57 2.95 -10.16
N ASN A 204 6.39 2.26 -9.39
CA ASN A 204 6.34 0.82 -9.22
C ASN A 204 5.33 0.44 -8.13
N PHE A 205 4.29 -0.27 -8.55
CA PHE A 205 3.30 -0.88 -7.68
C PHE A 205 3.36 -2.40 -7.82
N GLN A 206 3.01 -3.10 -6.75
CA GLN A 206 2.78 -4.53 -6.76
C GLN A 206 1.43 -4.81 -6.12
N TYR A 207 0.77 -5.86 -6.61
CA TYR A 207 -0.43 -6.42 -6.01
C TYR A 207 -0.13 -7.89 -5.70
N ASP A 208 -0.07 -8.23 -4.40
CA ASP A 208 0.41 -9.54 -3.92
C ASP A 208 1.79 -9.90 -4.50
N GLY A 209 2.67 -8.91 -4.65
CA GLY A 209 4.00 -9.04 -5.19
C GLY A 209 4.10 -9.07 -6.72
N ILE A 210 3.00 -9.07 -7.49
CA ILE A 210 3.05 -8.96 -8.96
C ILE A 210 3.28 -7.50 -9.35
N PRO A 211 4.32 -7.18 -10.14
CA PRO A 211 4.58 -5.83 -10.60
C PRO A 211 3.49 -5.31 -11.53
N MET A 212 2.99 -4.12 -11.23
CA MET A 212 1.99 -3.41 -12.02
C MET A 212 2.39 -1.93 -12.10
N THR A 213 2.97 -1.51 -13.21
CA THR A 213 3.41 -0.12 -13.36
C THR A 213 2.21 0.82 -13.42
N ARG A 214 2.26 1.88 -12.62
CA ARG A 214 1.28 2.96 -12.62
C ARG A 214 1.68 4.04 -13.62
N ASN A 215 0.73 4.52 -14.42
CA ASN A 215 0.90 5.74 -15.19
C ASN A 215 0.22 6.90 -14.43
N SER A 216 0.99 7.73 -13.74
CA SER A 216 0.48 8.80 -12.88
C SER A 216 -0.07 10.00 -13.67
N ALA A 217 0.43 10.22 -14.89
CA ALA A 217 0.13 11.47 -15.61
C ALA A 217 -1.33 11.55 -16.09
N TYR A 218 -1.90 10.44 -16.54
CA TYR A 218 -3.22 10.42 -17.17
C TYR A 218 -4.15 9.36 -16.62
N SER A 219 -3.66 8.26 -16.13
CA SER A 219 -4.50 7.23 -15.51
C SER A 219 -4.72 7.52 -14.04
N ALA A 220 -5.52 8.50 -13.79
CA ALA A 220 -6.14 8.60 -12.50
C ALA A 220 -6.95 7.30 -12.27
N GLY A 221 -6.94 6.75 -11.13
CA GLY A 221 -7.60 5.48 -10.79
C GLY A 221 -6.79 4.76 -9.74
N ASN A 222 -5.47 4.82 -9.84
CA ASN A 222 -4.57 4.20 -8.87
C ASN A 222 -4.40 5.04 -7.61
N THR A 223 -4.54 6.37 -7.68
CA THR A 223 -4.37 7.28 -6.54
C THR A 223 -5.52 7.24 -5.54
N LEU A 224 -6.68 6.73 -5.95
CA LEU A 224 -7.89 6.69 -5.13
C LEU A 224 -8.23 5.28 -4.65
N THR A 225 -7.25 4.38 -4.61
CA THR A 225 -7.44 2.99 -4.18
C THR A 225 -7.94 2.93 -2.74
N ASP A 226 -9.06 2.25 -2.53
CA ASP A 226 -9.65 2.01 -1.20
C ASP A 226 -8.94 0.86 -0.48
N MET A 227 -8.73 1.02 0.82
CA MET A 227 -7.97 0.07 1.64
C MET A 227 -8.80 -1.07 2.23
N ALA A 228 -10.12 -1.12 2.04
CA ALA A 228 -10.97 -2.15 2.62
C ALA A 228 -10.59 -3.58 2.26
N ILE A 229 -10.03 -3.78 1.05
CA ILE A 229 -9.68 -5.10 0.51
C ILE A 229 -8.24 -5.53 0.79
N TYR A 230 -7.44 -4.68 1.44
CA TYR A 230 -6.01 -4.95 1.68
C TYR A 230 -5.73 -5.26 3.15
N ASP A 231 -4.89 -6.26 3.37
CA ASP A 231 -4.35 -6.65 4.68
C ASP A 231 -3.29 -5.65 5.16
N ARG A 232 -2.41 -5.24 4.26
CA ARG A 232 -1.32 -4.30 4.55
C ARG A 232 -0.79 -3.63 3.29
N VAL A 233 -0.03 -2.57 3.51
CA VAL A 233 0.74 -1.88 2.47
C VAL A 233 2.21 -1.90 2.86
N GLU A 234 3.06 -2.38 1.96
CA GLU A 234 4.49 -2.48 2.14
C GLU A 234 5.18 -1.49 1.20
N VAL A 235 6.13 -0.72 1.69
CA VAL A 235 6.91 0.24 0.90
C VAL A 235 8.39 -0.13 0.98
N LEU A 236 8.88 -0.77 -0.07
CA LEU A 236 10.28 -1.12 -0.25
C LEU A 236 11.03 0.08 -0.85
N LYS A 237 11.92 0.70 -0.10
CA LYS A 237 12.60 1.94 -0.48
C LYS A 237 13.88 1.70 -1.28
N GLY A 238 14.18 2.61 -2.21
CA GLY A 238 15.36 2.56 -3.08
C GLY A 238 15.11 1.85 -4.41
N ALA A 239 16.17 1.37 -5.07
CA ALA A 239 16.10 0.64 -6.33
C ALA A 239 15.56 -0.78 -6.10
N THR A 240 14.49 -1.15 -6.80
CA THR A 240 13.72 -2.39 -6.56
C THR A 240 13.65 -3.30 -7.78
N GLY A 241 14.52 -3.07 -8.76
CA GLY A 241 14.45 -3.70 -10.08
C GLY A 241 14.58 -5.23 -10.10
N LEU A 242 15.09 -5.85 -9.03
CA LEU A 242 15.17 -7.32 -8.93
C LEU A 242 13.81 -7.99 -9.18
N LEU A 243 12.75 -7.46 -8.59
CA LEU A 243 11.40 -8.02 -8.73
C LEU A 243 10.50 -7.20 -9.65
N THR A 244 10.72 -5.88 -9.77
CA THR A 244 9.86 -5.00 -10.56
C THR A 244 10.30 -4.85 -12.01
N GLY A 245 11.58 -5.11 -12.32
CA GLY A 245 12.15 -4.83 -13.65
C GLY A 245 12.47 -3.36 -13.81
N SER A 246 11.73 -2.68 -14.68
CA SER A 246 11.94 -1.27 -14.99
C SER A 246 11.26 -0.32 -13.99
N GLY A 247 11.78 0.91 -13.89
CA GLY A 247 11.18 1.99 -13.10
C GLY A 247 12.15 3.01 -12.55
N ASP A 248 11.66 3.90 -11.70
CA ASP A 248 12.47 4.89 -10.98
C ASP A 248 12.98 4.34 -9.64
N PRO A 249 14.13 4.82 -9.15
CA PRO A 249 14.78 4.23 -7.98
C PRO A 249 14.24 4.75 -6.62
N GLY A 250 13.03 5.28 -6.56
CA GLY A 250 12.42 5.82 -5.34
C GLY A 250 11.98 4.78 -4.34
N ALA A 251 11.02 3.97 -4.74
CA ALA A 251 10.47 2.87 -3.97
C ALA A 251 9.53 2.00 -4.83
N THR A 252 9.10 0.87 -4.25
CA THR A 252 7.95 0.09 -4.72
C THR A 252 6.91 0.01 -3.62
N ILE A 253 5.63 0.21 -3.96
CA ILE A 253 4.49 0.04 -3.07
C ILE A 253 3.83 -1.30 -3.40
N ASN A 254 3.78 -2.21 -2.43
CA ASN A 254 3.09 -3.50 -2.55
C ASN A 254 1.81 -3.50 -1.71
N LEU A 255 0.69 -3.72 -2.39
CA LEU A 255 -0.64 -3.83 -1.80
C LEU A 255 -0.96 -5.32 -1.63
N VAL A 256 -0.98 -5.80 -0.39
CA VAL A 256 -1.27 -7.20 -0.06
C VAL A 256 -2.76 -7.35 0.28
N ARG A 257 -3.47 -8.18 -0.50
CA ARG A 257 -4.91 -8.36 -0.35
C ARG A 257 -5.25 -9.23 0.86
N LYS A 258 -6.42 -8.96 1.45
CA LYS A 258 -7.02 -9.82 2.47
C LYS A 258 -7.28 -11.21 1.93
N LYS A 259 -7.08 -12.24 2.76
CA LYS A 259 -7.28 -13.65 2.42
C LYS A 259 -8.53 -14.21 3.12
N PRO A 260 -9.13 -15.29 2.61
CA PRO A 260 -10.21 -15.98 3.32
C PRO A 260 -9.71 -16.62 4.62
N THR A 261 -10.57 -16.61 5.61
CA THR A 261 -10.37 -17.31 6.90
C THR A 261 -10.96 -18.71 6.86
N ARG A 262 -10.50 -19.60 7.72
CA ARG A 262 -11.07 -20.94 7.86
C ARG A 262 -12.35 -20.92 8.70
N ASP A 263 -12.26 -20.19 9.81
CA ASP A 263 -13.42 -19.98 10.67
C ASP A 263 -14.24 -18.79 10.16
N PHE A 264 -15.55 -18.84 10.38
CA PHE A 264 -16.40 -17.72 10.02
C PHE A 264 -15.96 -16.48 10.82
N SER A 265 -15.68 -15.43 10.13
CA SER A 265 -15.32 -14.14 10.70
C SER A 265 -15.78 -13.02 9.77
N GLY A 266 -16.01 -11.86 10.33
CA GLY A 266 -16.38 -10.71 9.54
C GLY A 266 -16.76 -9.54 10.40
N HIS A 267 -17.02 -8.42 9.74
CA HIS A 267 -17.51 -7.22 10.40
C HIS A 267 -18.39 -6.40 9.47
N ALA A 268 -19.28 -5.63 10.10
CA ALA A 268 -20.01 -4.55 9.46
C ALA A 268 -19.63 -3.24 10.14
N THR A 269 -19.20 -2.24 9.36
CA THR A 269 -18.82 -0.91 9.87
C THR A 269 -19.67 0.15 9.22
N LEU A 270 -20.24 1.03 10.04
CA LEU A 270 -20.91 2.25 9.58
C LEU A 270 -20.15 3.43 10.15
N SER A 271 -19.90 4.43 9.32
CA SER A 271 -19.25 5.66 9.77
C SER A 271 -19.92 6.91 9.22
N ALA A 272 -19.85 7.97 10.02
CA ALA A 272 -20.34 9.30 9.66
C ALA A 272 -19.30 10.34 10.11
N GLY A 273 -19.03 11.32 9.27
CA GLY A 273 -18.02 12.32 9.54
C GLY A 273 -18.34 13.70 9.02
N SER A 274 -17.42 14.61 9.31
CA SER A 274 -17.41 15.97 8.77
C SER A 274 -17.59 15.97 7.26
N LYS A 275 -18.26 17.04 6.74
CA LYS A 275 -18.48 17.18 5.29
C LYS A 275 -19.34 16.05 4.71
N GLN A 276 -20.40 15.68 5.43
CA GLN A 276 -21.36 14.66 5.01
C GLN A 276 -20.67 13.38 4.52
N ASN A 277 -19.61 12.97 5.22
CA ASN A 277 -18.88 11.76 4.88
C ASN A 277 -19.58 10.56 5.52
N TYR A 278 -20.26 9.75 4.72
CA TYR A 278 -20.94 8.53 5.14
C TYR A 278 -20.30 7.34 4.45
N ARG A 279 -19.94 6.32 5.23
CA ARG A 279 -19.36 5.08 4.71
C ARG A 279 -19.99 3.86 5.36
N GLY A 280 -20.33 2.87 4.55
CA GLY A 280 -20.71 1.54 4.98
C GLY A 280 -19.72 0.52 4.44
N GLU A 281 -19.34 -0.44 5.27
CA GLU A 281 -18.45 -1.54 4.92
C GLU A 281 -19.00 -2.85 5.48
N LEU A 282 -18.99 -3.91 4.67
CA LEU A 282 -19.29 -5.28 5.06
C LEU A 282 -18.16 -6.17 4.57
N ASP A 283 -17.59 -6.95 5.48
CA ASP A 283 -16.51 -7.90 5.21
C ASP A 283 -16.89 -9.23 5.85
N LEU A 284 -17.04 -10.28 5.05
CA LEU A 284 -17.42 -11.62 5.51
C LEU A 284 -16.47 -12.65 4.95
N SER A 285 -16.02 -13.56 5.78
CA SER A 285 -15.05 -14.58 5.44
C SER A 285 -15.34 -15.89 6.16
N GLY A 286 -15.05 -17.03 5.53
CA GLY A 286 -15.17 -18.32 6.17
C GLY A 286 -15.08 -19.50 5.20
N ALA A 287 -15.10 -20.71 5.77
CA ALA A 287 -15.19 -21.93 5.01
C ALA A 287 -16.58 -22.11 4.41
N LEU A 288 -16.62 -22.61 3.17
CA LEU A 288 -17.87 -22.97 2.46
C LEU A 288 -18.22 -24.45 2.59
N ASN A 289 -17.34 -25.26 3.16
CA ASN A 289 -17.56 -26.70 3.41
C ASN A 289 -17.01 -27.11 4.78
N GLU A 290 -17.47 -28.24 5.29
CA GLU A 290 -17.12 -28.74 6.63
C GLU A 290 -15.63 -29.01 6.81
N SER A 291 -14.93 -29.44 5.75
CA SER A 291 -13.48 -29.70 5.81
C SER A 291 -12.64 -28.42 5.87
N GLY A 292 -13.22 -27.25 5.59
CA GLY A 292 -12.51 -25.99 5.46
C GLY A 292 -11.57 -25.95 4.25
N SER A 293 -11.70 -26.87 3.30
CA SER A 293 -10.86 -26.91 2.09
C SER A 293 -11.28 -25.90 1.04
N ILE A 294 -12.51 -25.39 1.11
CA ILE A 294 -13.00 -24.28 0.27
C ILE A 294 -13.34 -23.12 1.19
N ARG A 295 -12.68 -22.01 1.00
CA ARG A 295 -12.85 -20.80 1.81
C ARG A 295 -13.14 -19.61 0.89
N ALA A 296 -13.98 -18.71 1.35
CA ALA A 296 -14.29 -17.50 0.59
C ALA A 296 -14.28 -16.27 1.49
N ARG A 297 -14.05 -15.12 0.86
CA ARG A 297 -14.23 -13.80 1.47
C ARG A 297 -14.89 -12.87 0.49
N GLY A 298 -15.83 -12.07 0.99
CA GLY A 298 -16.46 -10.98 0.26
C GLY A 298 -16.35 -9.68 1.03
N VAL A 299 -15.95 -8.60 0.34
CA VAL A 299 -15.91 -7.26 0.91
C VAL A 299 -16.73 -6.33 0.02
N ALA A 300 -17.61 -5.54 0.63
CA ALA A 300 -18.37 -4.51 -0.05
C ALA A 300 -18.28 -3.20 0.72
N THR A 301 -17.94 -2.09 0.04
CA THR A 301 -17.96 -0.76 0.64
C THR A 301 -18.68 0.23 -0.24
N TYR A 302 -19.32 1.19 0.40
CA TYR A 302 -19.85 2.38 -0.26
C TYR A 302 -19.60 3.60 0.58
N GLN A 303 -19.08 4.65 -0.04
CA GLN A 303 -18.82 5.94 0.59
C GLN A 303 -19.45 7.06 -0.25
N ASP A 304 -20.12 7.99 0.43
CA ASP A 304 -20.57 9.28 -0.13
C ASP A 304 -19.97 10.39 0.73
N LYS A 305 -19.07 11.19 0.15
CA LYS A 305 -18.24 12.17 0.88
C LYS A 305 -18.25 13.50 0.13
N GLN A 306 -18.59 14.58 0.82
CA GLN A 306 -18.26 15.93 0.38
C GLN A 306 -16.82 16.28 0.78
N SER A 307 -16.16 17.11 -0.02
CA SER A 307 -14.83 17.64 0.30
C SER A 307 -14.94 18.94 1.12
N HIS A 308 -13.77 19.45 1.52
CA HIS A 308 -13.63 20.83 1.98
C HIS A 308 -13.74 21.84 0.83
N MET A 309 -13.50 21.39 -0.40
CA MET A 309 -13.66 22.22 -1.59
C MET A 309 -15.14 22.37 -1.91
N ASP A 310 -15.58 23.60 -2.16
CA ASP A 310 -16.96 23.90 -2.51
C ASP A 310 -17.42 23.11 -3.75
N ARG A 311 -18.64 22.57 -3.72
CA ARG A 311 -19.26 21.85 -4.84
C ARG A 311 -18.65 20.49 -5.18
N TYR A 312 -17.46 20.14 -4.63
CA TYR A 312 -16.85 18.86 -4.87
C TYR A 312 -17.42 17.80 -3.92
N ASP A 313 -17.96 16.75 -4.48
CA ASP A 313 -18.31 15.52 -3.78
C ASP A 313 -17.78 14.30 -4.54
N ARG A 314 -17.65 13.17 -3.84
CA ARG A 314 -17.21 11.91 -4.44
C ARG A 314 -17.95 10.72 -3.85
N LYS A 315 -18.44 9.85 -4.76
CA LYS A 315 -19.01 8.55 -4.41
C LYS A 315 -18.03 7.45 -4.78
N THR A 316 -17.68 6.61 -3.82
CA THR A 316 -16.78 5.47 -4.01
C THR A 316 -17.53 4.19 -3.69
N GLY A 317 -17.48 3.22 -4.60
CA GLY A 317 -18.01 1.88 -4.40
C GLY A 317 -16.92 0.84 -4.63
N VAL A 318 -16.80 -0.16 -3.74
CA VAL A 318 -15.83 -1.25 -3.86
C VAL A 318 -16.54 -2.58 -3.64
N LEU A 319 -16.21 -3.55 -4.48
CA LEU A 319 -16.59 -4.94 -4.34
C LEU A 319 -15.34 -5.81 -4.51
N TYR A 320 -15.17 -6.77 -3.63
CA TYR A 320 -14.08 -7.73 -3.67
C TYR A 320 -14.61 -9.12 -3.33
N GLY A 321 -14.16 -10.11 -4.08
CA GLY A 321 -14.44 -11.51 -3.83
C GLY A 321 -13.20 -12.35 -4.06
N ILE A 322 -12.94 -13.30 -3.15
CA ILE A 322 -11.83 -14.24 -3.26
C ILE A 322 -12.25 -15.60 -2.73
N VAL A 323 -11.82 -16.63 -3.43
CA VAL A 323 -12.03 -18.05 -3.06
C VAL A 323 -10.68 -18.74 -3.04
N GLU A 324 -10.43 -19.50 -1.99
CA GLU A 324 -9.32 -20.44 -1.88
C GLU A 324 -9.83 -21.87 -1.84
N VAL A 325 -9.18 -22.73 -2.62
CA VAL A 325 -9.50 -24.16 -2.72
C VAL A 325 -8.23 -24.95 -2.48
N ASP A 326 -8.21 -25.75 -1.41
CA ASP A 326 -7.17 -26.77 -1.21
C ASP A 326 -7.45 -27.93 -2.19
N LEU A 327 -6.86 -27.87 -3.41
CA LEU A 327 -7.00 -28.94 -4.43
C LEU A 327 -6.42 -30.26 -3.92
N THR A 328 -5.36 -30.17 -3.13
CA THR A 328 -4.77 -31.25 -2.34
C THR A 328 -4.28 -30.64 -1.01
N PRO A 329 -3.87 -31.45 -0.02
CA PRO A 329 -3.25 -30.92 1.22
C PRO A 329 -2.04 -30.02 0.98
N ARG A 330 -1.46 -30.03 -0.24
CA ARG A 330 -0.24 -29.31 -0.61
C ARG A 330 -0.44 -28.32 -1.75
N THR A 331 -1.60 -28.32 -2.37
CA THR A 331 -1.88 -27.49 -3.55
C THR A 331 -3.04 -26.56 -3.25
N LEU A 332 -2.78 -25.27 -3.23
CA LEU A 332 -3.75 -24.20 -3.01
C LEU A 332 -4.02 -23.45 -4.31
N LEU A 333 -5.27 -23.42 -4.73
CA LEU A 333 -5.76 -22.52 -5.78
C LEU A 333 -6.46 -21.33 -5.13
N THR A 334 -6.07 -20.13 -5.50
CA THR A 334 -6.74 -18.89 -5.13
C THR A 334 -7.25 -18.21 -6.38
N VAL A 335 -8.52 -17.79 -6.40
CA VAL A 335 -9.11 -16.98 -7.48
C VAL A 335 -9.87 -15.82 -6.86
N GLY A 336 -9.71 -14.64 -7.42
CA GLY A 336 -10.41 -13.47 -6.91
C GLY A 336 -10.62 -12.39 -7.95
N ALA A 337 -11.50 -11.47 -7.61
CA ALA A 337 -11.78 -10.29 -8.41
C ALA A 337 -12.11 -9.09 -7.52
N ASP A 338 -11.79 -7.90 -8.00
CA ASP A 338 -12.22 -6.64 -7.38
C ASP A 338 -12.73 -5.65 -8.42
N ARG A 339 -13.60 -4.77 -7.95
CA ARG A 339 -14.07 -3.61 -8.69
C ARG A 339 -14.15 -2.43 -7.75
N GLN A 340 -13.62 -1.31 -8.20
CA GLN A 340 -13.76 -0.02 -7.56
C GLN A 340 -14.24 1.01 -8.58
N ASP A 341 -15.22 1.83 -8.19
CA ASP A 341 -15.70 2.97 -8.98
C ASP A 341 -15.60 4.24 -8.11
N ASN A 342 -15.01 5.31 -8.66
CA ASN A 342 -14.96 6.64 -8.08
C ASN A 342 -15.71 7.61 -9.01
N LYS A 343 -16.70 8.32 -8.48
CA LYS A 343 -17.54 9.25 -9.22
C LYS A 343 -17.54 10.60 -8.53
N PRO A 344 -16.60 11.49 -8.86
CA PRO A 344 -16.56 12.84 -8.35
C PRO A 344 -17.45 13.79 -9.13
N THR A 345 -17.82 14.92 -8.53
CA THR A 345 -18.46 16.05 -9.18
C THR A 345 -17.65 17.32 -8.93
N ALA A 346 -17.76 18.29 -9.84
CA ALA A 346 -16.99 19.54 -9.82
C ALA A 346 -15.47 19.30 -9.58
N SER A 347 -14.92 18.27 -10.24
CA SER A 347 -13.51 17.93 -10.18
C SER A 347 -12.64 19.10 -10.63
N THR A 348 -11.52 19.32 -9.96
CA THR A 348 -10.53 20.30 -10.39
C THR A 348 -9.63 19.72 -11.48
N TRP A 349 -9.02 20.57 -12.27
CA TRP A 349 -7.94 20.22 -13.19
C TRP A 349 -6.79 21.19 -12.98
N GLY A 350 -5.73 20.73 -12.37
CA GLY A 350 -4.74 21.59 -11.73
C GLY A 350 -5.27 22.24 -10.45
N GLY A 351 -4.40 22.93 -9.75
CA GLY A 351 -4.70 23.65 -8.52
C GLY A 351 -5.10 25.11 -8.77
N ILE A 352 -5.05 25.89 -7.71
CA ILE A 352 -5.25 27.34 -7.72
C ILE A 352 -4.01 28.00 -8.29
N PRO A 353 -4.09 28.99 -9.23
CA PRO A 353 -2.95 29.77 -9.69
C PRO A 353 -2.13 30.30 -8.51
N LEU A 354 -0.84 30.01 -8.49
CA LEU A 354 0.04 30.31 -7.35
C LEU A 354 0.23 31.79 -7.13
N LEU A 355 0.32 32.55 -8.23
CA LEU A 355 0.52 34.01 -8.20
C LEU A 355 -0.65 34.72 -8.86
N ASP A 356 -0.91 35.97 -8.41
CA ASP A 356 -1.71 36.93 -9.15
C ASP A 356 -0.91 37.56 -10.33
N SER A 357 -1.53 38.36 -11.17
CA SER A 357 -0.86 39.01 -12.30
C SER A 357 0.22 40.03 -11.91
N SER A 358 0.26 40.45 -10.66
CA SER A 358 1.30 41.32 -10.10
C SER A 358 2.47 40.54 -9.51
N GLY A 359 2.41 39.22 -9.49
CA GLY A 359 3.46 38.33 -8.97
C GLY A 359 3.36 38.06 -7.46
N ASN A 360 2.28 38.43 -6.79
CA ASN A 360 2.06 38.13 -5.39
C ASN A 360 1.37 36.77 -5.23
N PHE A 361 1.54 36.12 -4.06
CA PHE A 361 0.83 34.90 -3.76
C PHE A 361 -0.69 35.08 -3.81
N ASN A 362 -1.37 34.31 -4.65
CA ASN A 362 -2.82 34.37 -4.83
C ASN A 362 -3.53 33.58 -3.73
N ALA A 363 -3.75 34.20 -2.59
CA ALA A 363 -4.30 33.57 -1.37
C ALA A 363 -5.82 33.36 -1.48
N MET A 364 -6.25 32.21 -1.93
CA MET A 364 -7.66 31.80 -1.98
C MET A 364 -8.09 31.07 -0.69
N SER A 365 -9.42 31.02 -0.46
CA SER A 365 -9.99 30.19 0.61
C SER A 365 -9.59 28.72 0.45
N ARG A 366 -9.48 27.99 1.56
CA ARG A 366 -9.32 26.52 1.51
C ARG A 366 -10.50 25.80 0.86
N SER A 367 -11.68 26.40 0.89
CA SER A 367 -12.85 25.85 0.24
C SER A 367 -12.95 26.19 -1.24
N PHE A 368 -12.06 27.04 -1.75
CA PHE A 368 -12.11 27.43 -3.16
C PHE A 368 -11.89 26.23 -4.08
N ASN A 369 -12.79 26.09 -5.05
CA ASN A 369 -12.74 25.07 -6.08
C ASN A 369 -12.72 25.73 -7.45
N ASN A 370 -11.66 25.53 -8.24
CA ASN A 370 -11.51 26.07 -9.58
C ASN A 370 -12.28 25.28 -10.65
N GLY A 371 -12.83 24.09 -10.32
CA GLY A 371 -13.61 23.25 -11.23
C GLY A 371 -14.95 23.88 -11.61
N ALA A 372 -15.39 23.63 -12.84
CA ALA A 372 -16.74 23.93 -13.28
C ALA A 372 -17.77 22.96 -12.63
N ASN A 373 -19.04 23.37 -12.52
CA ASN A 373 -20.08 22.52 -11.93
C ASN A 373 -20.32 21.22 -12.70
N TRP A 374 -20.09 21.23 -14.00
CA TRP A 374 -20.18 20.04 -14.86
C TRP A 374 -18.89 19.21 -14.92
N SER A 375 -17.78 19.69 -14.35
CA SER A 375 -16.51 18.98 -14.37
C SER A 375 -16.60 17.68 -13.56
N ARG A 376 -16.22 16.58 -14.17
CA ARG A 376 -16.20 15.25 -13.56
C ARG A 376 -15.01 14.45 -14.05
N TRP A 377 -14.51 13.56 -13.21
CA TRP A 377 -13.43 12.65 -13.55
C TRP A 377 -13.73 11.25 -13.04
N ASP A 378 -14.69 10.59 -13.65
CA ASP A 378 -15.10 9.25 -13.28
C ASP A 378 -13.94 8.27 -13.50
N GLN A 379 -13.66 7.44 -12.51
CA GLN A 379 -12.55 6.49 -12.53
C GLN A 379 -13.03 5.12 -12.07
N TYR A 380 -12.46 4.08 -12.67
CA TYR A 380 -12.74 2.72 -12.25
C TYR A 380 -11.52 1.82 -12.32
N THR A 381 -11.46 0.86 -11.42
CA THR A 381 -10.52 -0.26 -11.45
C THR A 381 -11.30 -1.56 -11.44
N ARG A 382 -10.90 -2.52 -12.28
CA ARG A 382 -11.42 -3.88 -12.31
C ARG A 382 -10.25 -4.82 -12.36
N THR A 383 -10.18 -5.75 -11.42
CA THR A 383 -9.09 -6.72 -11.35
C THR A 383 -9.65 -8.13 -11.29
N THR A 384 -9.02 -9.07 -11.99
CA THR A 384 -9.17 -10.50 -11.78
C THR A 384 -7.82 -11.12 -11.60
N PHE A 385 -7.69 -12.05 -10.68
CA PHE A 385 -6.42 -12.70 -10.40
C PHE A 385 -6.59 -14.16 -10.03
N ALA A 386 -5.56 -14.94 -10.28
CA ALA A 386 -5.47 -16.33 -9.87
C ALA A 386 -4.07 -16.67 -9.40
N THR A 387 -3.97 -17.53 -8.40
CA THR A 387 -2.70 -18.04 -7.88
C THR A 387 -2.82 -19.55 -7.68
N LEU A 388 -1.83 -20.28 -8.17
CA LEU A 388 -1.66 -21.70 -7.87
C LEU A 388 -0.36 -21.89 -7.11
N GLU A 389 -0.45 -22.44 -5.90
CA GLU A 389 0.70 -22.68 -5.03
C GLU A 389 0.79 -24.17 -4.70
N HIS A 390 1.97 -24.75 -4.84
CA HIS A 390 2.23 -26.15 -4.52
C HIS A 390 3.45 -26.29 -3.61
N ASN A 391 3.25 -26.96 -2.47
CA ASN A 391 4.29 -27.25 -1.47
C ASN A 391 4.79 -28.68 -1.63
N PHE A 392 6.06 -28.86 -1.95
CA PHE A 392 6.72 -30.16 -2.08
C PHE A 392 7.23 -30.68 -0.74
N ASP A 393 7.37 -32.00 -0.60
CA ASP A 393 7.95 -32.63 0.60
C ASP A 393 9.39 -32.20 0.87
N SER A 394 10.10 -31.77 -0.14
CA SER A 394 11.46 -31.25 -0.06
C SER A 394 11.57 -29.86 0.56
N GLY A 395 10.44 -29.24 0.98
CA GLY A 395 10.41 -27.86 1.46
C GLY A 395 10.37 -26.80 0.34
N TRP A 396 10.41 -27.22 -0.93
CA TRP A 396 10.23 -26.30 -2.05
C TRP A 396 8.78 -25.93 -2.22
N VAL A 397 8.57 -24.70 -2.67
CA VAL A 397 7.25 -24.14 -3.04
C VAL A 397 7.32 -23.62 -4.46
N THR A 398 6.35 -23.99 -5.29
CA THR A 398 6.16 -23.37 -6.60
C THR A 398 4.90 -22.53 -6.60
N LYS A 399 4.98 -21.31 -7.13
CA LYS A 399 3.85 -20.39 -7.19
C LYS A 399 3.72 -19.78 -8.58
N LEU A 400 2.55 -19.97 -9.18
CA LEU A 400 2.12 -19.27 -10.39
C LEU A 400 1.09 -18.22 -10.00
N GLN A 401 1.30 -16.99 -10.43
CA GLN A 401 0.38 -15.88 -10.21
C GLN A 401 0.00 -15.26 -11.55
N LEU A 402 -1.29 -14.99 -11.73
CA LEU A 402 -1.85 -14.32 -12.90
C LEU A 402 -2.66 -13.13 -12.43
N ASN A 403 -2.54 -12.01 -13.10
CA ASN A 403 -3.29 -10.79 -12.79
C ASN A 403 -3.72 -10.10 -14.09
N HIS A 404 -4.99 -9.77 -14.17
CA HIS A 404 -5.56 -8.92 -15.23
C HIS A 404 -6.22 -7.72 -14.57
N GLN A 405 -5.80 -6.51 -14.94
CA GLN A 405 -6.33 -5.28 -14.37
C GLN A 405 -6.67 -4.28 -15.46
N ILE A 406 -7.82 -3.64 -15.32
CA ILE A 406 -8.25 -2.51 -16.13
C ILE A 406 -8.42 -1.31 -15.21
N ASN A 407 -7.64 -0.26 -15.46
CA ASN A 407 -7.84 1.07 -14.89
C ASN A 407 -8.36 1.99 -15.97
N GLY A 408 -9.53 2.59 -15.76
CA GLY A 408 -10.11 3.46 -16.75
C GLY A 408 -10.67 4.76 -16.18
N TYR A 409 -10.91 5.70 -17.06
CA TYR A 409 -11.49 6.98 -16.74
C TYR A 409 -12.40 7.49 -17.88
N ASP A 410 -13.43 8.25 -17.48
CA ASP A 410 -14.24 9.11 -18.33
C ASP A 410 -14.23 10.49 -17.66
N ALA A 411 -13.40 11.37 -18.20
CA ALA A 411 -13.15 12.69 -17.64
C ALA A 411 -13.68 13.78 -18.58
N ASN A 412 -14.65 14.52 -18.10
CA ASN A 412 -15.12 15.75 -18.76
C ASN A 412 -14.69 16.91 -17.87
N LEU A 413 -13.57 17.54 -18.20
CA LEU A 413 -12.84 18.44 -17.31
C LEU A 413 -13.02 19.90 -17.74
N GLY A 414 -13.30 20.72 -16.74
CA GLY A 414 -13.30 22.16 -16.88
C GLY A 414 -12.83 22.83 -15.60
N ALA A 415 -11.81 23.68 -15.69
CA ALA A 415 -11.28 24.38 -14.55
C ALA A 415 -10.77 25.78 -14.91
N ALA A 416 -11.05 26.75 -14.05
CA ALA A 416 -10.47 28.09 -14.11
C ALA A 416 -9.04 28.03 -13.58
N ALA A 417 -8.08 27.62 -14.42
CA ALA A 417 -6.70 27.33 -14.00
C ALA A 417 -5.62 27.91 -14.90
N GLY A 418 -5.97 28.45 -16.08
CA GLY A 418 -5.01 29.05 -17.01
C GLY A 418 -4.81 30.54 -16.75
N GLY A 419 -3.56 30.97 -16.57
CA GLY A 419 -3.22 32.38 -16.34
C GLY A 419 -3.20 32.79 -14.87
N ASN A 420 -3.13 34.08 -14.65
CA ASN A 420 -2.98 34.67 -13.32
C ASN A 420 -4.03 35.78 -13.10
N PRO A 421 -4.85 35.75 -12.03
CA PRO A 421 -5.89 36.72 -11.81
C PRO A 421 -5.32 38.11 -11.50
N ASN A 422 -5.92 39.15 -12.06
CA ASN A 422 -5.67 40.52 -11.67
C ASN A 422 -6.14 40.71 -10.20
N PRO A 423 -5.30 41.23 -9.30
CA PRO A 423 -5.62 41.29 -7.85
C PRO A 423 -6.81 42.21 -7.54
N ILE A 424 -7.20 43.13 -8.45
CA ILE A 424 -8.30 44.08 -8.26
C ILE A 424 -9.59 43.59 -8.96
N THR A 425 -9.47 43.17 -10.21
CA THR A 425 -10.64 42.84 -11.04
C THR A 425 -10.95 41.33 -11.08
N GLY A 426 -9.99 40.49 -10.75
CA GLY A 426 -10.08 39.03 -10.91
C GLY A 426 -9.98 38.56 -12.36
N ALA A 427 -9.84 39.44 -13.33
CA ALA A 427 -9.70 39.08 -14.74
C ALA A 427 -8.31 38.47 -15.05
N GLY A 428 -8.18 37.81 -16.20
CA GLY A 428 -6.90 37.24 -16.67
C GLY A 428 -6.77 35.75 -16.45
N VAL A 429 -7.79 35.09 -15.95
CA VAL A 429 -7.84 33.63 -15.85
C VAL A 429 -8.70 33.07 -16.99
N ARG A 430 -8.26 31.95 -17.54
CA ARG A 430 -8.98 31.21 -18.57
C ARG A 430 -9.29 29.81 -18.11
N MET A 431 -10.35 29.25 -18.64
CA MET A 431 -10.70 27.88 -18.42
C MET A 431 -9.85 26.94 -19.28
N TRP A 432 -9.32 25.93 -18.64
CA TRP A 432 -8.95 24.69 -19.32
C TRP A 432 -10.21 23.85 -19.52
N ARG A 433 -10.38 23.29 -20.71
CA ARG A 433 -11.50 22.44 -21.07
C ARG A 433 -10.98 21.25 -21.87
N GLY A 434 -11.45 20.07 -21.56
CA GLY A 434 -11.10 18.87 -22.30
C GLY A 434 -11.92 17.67 -21.85
N GLN A 435 -12.15 16.75 -22.78
CA GLN A 435 -12.69 15.44 -22.45
C GLN A 435 -11.64 14.36 -22.74
N TYR A 436 -11.54 13.42 -21.84
CA TYR A 436 -10.60 12.29 -21.95
C TYR A 436 -11.34 11.01 -21.60
N ILE A 437 -11.30 10.05 -22.52
CA ILE A 437 -11.87 8.72 -22.31
C ILE A 437 -10.75 7.72 -22.52
N GLY A 438 -10.32 7.08 -21.45
CA GLY A 438 -9.16 6.22 -21.55
C GLY A 438 -9.19 5.03 -20.61
N ARG A 439 -8.32 4.08 -20.92
CA ARG A 439 -8.08 2.92 -20.05
C ARG A 439 -6.69 2.34 -20.24
N THR A 440 -6.16 1.81 -19.18
CA THR A 440 -4.96 0.95 -19.17
C THR A 440 -5.39 -0.48 -18.86
N THR A 441 -5.11 -1.39 -19.77
CA THR A 441 -5.26 -2.83 -19.54
C THR A 441 -3.90 -3.42 -19.27
N SER A 442 -3.74 -4.09 -18.13
CA SER A 442 -2.48 -4.69 -17.70
C SER A 442 -2.67 -6.17 -17.43
N ASP A 443 -1.91 -7.00 -18.14
CA ASP A 443 -1.84 -8.44 -17.96
C ASP A 443 -0.46 -8.78 -17.40
N ALA A 444 -0.40 -9.53 -16.30
CA ALA A 444 0.85 -9.96 -15.70
C ALA A 444 0.80 -11.41 -15.27
N ALA A 445 1.91 -12.10 -15.45
CA ALA A 445 2.13 -13.44 -14.95
C ALA A 445 3.50 -13.52 -14.28
N ASP A 446 3.58 -14.22 -13.16
CA ASP A 446 4.82 -14.50 -12.44
C ASP A 446 4.82 -15.96 -12.01
N LEU A 447 5.88 -16.69 -12.36
CA LEU A 447 6.10 -18.08 -11.95
C LEU A 447 7.44 -18.16 -11.26
N TYR A 448 7.44 -18.68 -10.03
CA TYR A 448 8.69 -18.93 -9.33
C TYR A 448 8.65 -20.20 -8.50
N ALA A 449 9.84 -20.73 -8.23
CA ALA A 449 10.09 -21.77 -7.24
C ALA A 449 11.01 -21.22 -6.16
N SER A 450 10.71 -21.53 -4.91
CA SER A 450 11.50 -21.13 -3.74
C SER A 450 11.68 -22.33 -2.82
N GLY A 451 12.87 -22.52 -2.27
CA GLY A 451 13.09 -23.63 -1.35
C GLY A 451 14.52 -23.75 -0.85
N PRO A 452 14.73 -24.66 0.13
CA PRO A 452 16.04 -24.92 0.71
C PRO A 452 16.92 -25.76 -0.22
N PHE A 453 18.23 -25.58 -0.11
CA PHE A 453 19.24 -26.46 -0.67
C PHE A 453 20.45 -26.56 0.26
N SER A 454 21.10 -27.70 0.27
CA SER A 454 22.27 -27.92 1.11
C SER A 454 23.55 -27.74 0.31
N LEU A 455 24.48 -26.95 0.82
CA LEU A 455 25.82 -26.78 0.27
C LEU A 455 26.83 -26.56 1.40
N LEU A 456 28.00 -27.22 1.32
CA LEU A 456 29.09 -27.13 2.31
C LEU A 456 28.61 -27.39 3.76
N GLY A 457 27.68 -28.34 3.94
CA GLY A 457 27.15 -28.73 5.24
C GLY A 457 26.19 -27.75 5.90
N ARG A 458 25.68 -26.74 5.13
CA ARG A 458 24.69 -25.75 5.57
C ARG A 458 23.49 -25.76 4.66
N GLU A 459 22.37 -25.41 5.23
CA GLU A 459 21.15 -25.17 4.49
C GLU A 459 21.10 -23.71 4.02
N HIS A 460 20.76 -23.51 2.78
CA HIS A 460 20.61 -22.22 2.08
C HIS A 460 19.23 -22.15 1.46
N GLU A 461 18.83 -20.98 0.96
CA GLU A 461 17.54 -20.78 0.30
C GLU A 461 17.75 -20.24 -1.11
N LEU A 462 16.99 -20.73 -2.08
CA LEU A 462 17.03 -20.32 -3.47
C LEU A 462 15.64 -19.97 -3.98
N VAL A 463 15.55 -18.86 -4.70
CA VAL A 463 14.39 -18.48 -5.51
C VAL A 463 14.84 -18.40 -6.96
N VAL A 464 14.09 -19.02 -7.86
CA VAL A 464 14.23 -18.88 -9.31
C VAL A 464 12.87 -18.62 -9.90
N GLY A 465 12.76 -17.58 -10.73
CA GLY A 465 11.47 -17.20 -11.29
C GLY A 465 11.56 -16.43 -12.60
N GLY A 466 10.39 -16.21 -13.18
CA GLY A 466 10.22 -15.41 -14.38
C GLY A 466 8.89 -14.71 -14.40
N SER A 467 8.88 -13.51 -14.96
CA SER A 467 7.69 -12.68 -15.08
C SER A 467 7.46 -12.20 -16.49
N LEU A 468 6.19 -12.03 -16.84
CA LEU A 468 5.70 -11.48 -18.09
C LEU A 468 4.69 -10.39 -17.77
N ALA A 469 4.78 -9.24 -18.42
CA ALA A 469 3.81 -8.17 -18.30
C ALA A 469 3.54 -7.54 -19.66
N LYS A 470 2.27 -7.26 -19.92
CA LYS A 470 1.79 -6.49 -21.05
C LYS A 470 0.87 -5.40 -20.54
N ARG A 471 1.15 -4.17 -20.89
CA ARG A 471 0.31 -3.03 -20.57
C ARG A 471 -0.08 -2.31 -21.87
N ARG A 472 -1.36 -2.09 -22.06
CA ARG A 472 -1.88 -1.30 -23.18
C ARG A 472 -2.67 -0.12 -22.62
N TRP A 473 -2.21 1.08 -22.94
CA TRP A 473 -2.93 2.33 -22.66
C TRP A 473 -3.58 2.82 -23.95
N LYS A 474 -4.89 3.13 -23.84
CA LYS A 474 -5.65 3.79 -24.88
C LYS A 474 -6.32 5.02 -24.30
N ASN A 475 -6.32 6.09 -25.04
CA ASN A 475 -6.95 7.33 -24.65
C ASN A 475 -7.43 8.09 -25.88
N ASP A 476 -8.67 8.63 -25.80
CA ASP A 476 -9.23 9.56 -26.76
C ASP A 476 -9.35 10.91 -26.07
N GLY A 477 -8.79 11.96 -26.68
CA GLY A 477 -8.83 13.32 -26.17
C GLY A 477 -9.65 14.25 -27.09
N TYR A 478 -10.47 15.10 -26.47
CA TYR A 478 -11.34 16.07 -27.14
C TYR A 478 -11.08 17.46 -26.59
N TYR A 479 -10.77 18.41 -27.44
CA TYR A 479 -10.49 19.82 -27.11
C TYR A 479 -11.38 20.80 -27.86
N ASN A 480 -11.90 20.40 -29.02
CA ASN A 480 -12.71 21.26 -29.86
C ASN A 480 -14.14 21.38 -29.30
N ASP A 481 -14.40 22.49 -28.67
CA ASP A 481 -15.68 22.82 -28.05
C ASP A 481 -16.48 23.73 -28.97
N ASN A 482 -17.69 23.26 -29.37
CA ASN A 482 -18.63 23.96 -30.25
C ASN A 482 -19.70 24.72 -29.45
N SER A 483 -19.57 24.90 -28.13
CA SER A 483 -20.56 25.66 -27.31
C SER A 483 -20.55 27.15 -27.58
N GLY A 484 -19.53 27.68 -28.25
CA GLY A 484 -19.32 29.11 -28.48
C GLY A 484 -18.79 29.87 -27.24
N PHE A 485 -18.53 29.20 -26.14
CA PHE A 485 -17.93 29.82 -24.97
C PHE A 485 -16.44 30.07 -25.18
N ASN A 486 -15.99 31.34 -25.01
CA ASN A 486 -14.60 31.74 -25.26
C ASN A 486 -13.58 31.25 -24.20
N GLY A 487 -14.05 30.71 -23.09
CA GLY A 487 -13.22 30.21 -21.99
C GLY A 487 -12.68 31.28 -21.05
N GLU A 488 -13.10 32.54 -21.18
CA GLU A 488 -12.68 33.62 -20.26
C GLU A 488 -13.44 33.57 -18.94
N VAL A 489 -12.76 33.93 -17.86
CA VAL A 489 -13.31 34.04 -16.52
C VAL A 489 -13.32 35.53 -16.14
N ASP A 490 -14.50 36.14 -16.07
CA ASP A 490 -14.64 37.57 -15.84
C ASP A 490 -14.02 38.02 -14.52
N ASN A 491 -14.30 37.27 -13.44
CA ASN A 491 -13.73 37.52 -12.11
C ASN A 491 -13.45 36.22 -11.38
N TYR A 492 -12.16 35.87 -11.27
CA TYR A 492 -11.70 34.66 -10.61
C TYR A 492 -12.06 34.59 -9.12
N TYR A 493 -12.08 35.73 -8.42
CA TYR A 493 -12.41 35.77 -7.00
C TYR A 493 -13.91 35.56 -6.71
N GLN A 494 -14.76 35.68 -7.73
CA GLN A 494 -16.20 35.38 -7.68
C GLN A 494 -16.54 34.06 -8.40
N TRP A 495 -15.53 33.25 -8.76
CA TRP A 495 -15.74 32.00 -9.45
C TRP A 495 -16.64 31.06 -8.64
N ASN A 496 -17.72 30.59 -9.27
CA ASN A 496 -18.72 29.70 -8.67
C ASN A 496 -18.95 28.41 -9.50
N GLY A 497 -18.14 28.20 -10.56
CA GLY A 497 -18.25 27.04 -11.44
C GLY A 497 -19.41 27.05 -12.42
N ASN A 498 -20.25 28.08 -12.42
CA ASN A 498 -21.44 28.17 -13.27
C ASN A 498 -21.07 28.73 -14.64
N VAL A 499 -20.64 27.87 -15.53
CA VAL A 499 -20.29 28.19 -16.93
C VAL A 499 -20.90 27.13 -17.85
N PRO A 500 -21.12 27.45 -19.14
CA PRO A 500 -21.62 26.49 -20.12
C PRO A 500 -20.76 25.22 -20.18
N ALA A 501 -21.43 24.08 -20.25
CA ALA A 501 -20.74 22.82 -20.52
C ALA A 501 -20.28 22.77 -21.98
N PRO A 502 -19.12 22.18 -22.27
CA PRO A 502 -18.64 22.03 -23.64
C PRO A 502 -19.56 21.15 -24.48
N VAL A 503 -19.60 21.44 -25.77
CA VAL A 503 -20.21 20.59 -26.77
C VAL A 503 -19.12 20.09 -27.71
N TRP A 504 -18.65 18.87 -27.41
CA TRP A 504 -17.57 18.25 -28.17
C TRP A 504 -18.03 17.86 -29.55
N ASN A 505 -17.16 17.89 -30.54
CA ASN A 505 -17.52 17.60 -31.95
C ASN A 505 -17.76 16.10 -32.25
N GLY A 506 -17.63 15.23 -31.25
CA GLY A 506 -17.91 13.79 -31.36
C GLY A 506 -16.79 12.95 -31.96
N THR A 507 -15.75 13.57 -32.52
CA THR A 507 -14.54 12.90 -33.01
C THR A 507 -13.37 13.28 -32.13
N PRO A 508 -12.53 12.32 -31.66
CA PRO A 508 -11.32 12.65 -30.91
C PRO A 508 -10.39 13.55 -31.69
N ASP A 509 -9.85 14.58 -31.06
CA ASP A 509 -8.82 15.44 -31.64
C ASP A 509 -7.48 14.71 -31.68
N TYR A 510 -7.28 13.75 -30.76
CA TYR A 510 -6.17 12.83 -30.80
C TYR A 510 -6.52 11.51 -30.10
N THR A 511 -5.83 10.46 -30.48
CA THR A 511 -5.95 9.13 -29.88
C THR A 511 -4.56 8.58 -29.57
N ASP A 512 -4.39 8.07 -28.35
CA ASP A 512 -3.21 7.31 -27.95
C ASP A 512 -3.53 5.82 -27.93
N ASP A 513 -2.61 5.00 -28.42
CA ASP A 513 -2.67 3.54 -28.33
C ASP A 513 -1.24 3.00 -28.14
N GLU A 514 -0.85 2.90 -26.89
CA GLU A 514 0.51 2.52 -26.51
C GLU A 514 0.52 1.15 -25.84
N THR A 515 1.39 0.27 -26.33
CA THR A 515 1.58 -1.06 -25.71
C THR A 515 3.02 -1.23 -25.27
N THR A 516 3.16 -1.55 -23.98
CA THR A 516 4.43 -1.92 -23.36
C THR A 516 4.45 -3.42 -23.09
N HIS A 517 5.55 -4.07 -23.44
CA HIS A 517 5.86 -5.45 -23.07
C HIS A 517 7.11 -5.46 -22.19
N GLU A 518 7.00 -6.13 -21.06
CA GLU A 518 8.13 -6.36 -20.18
C GLU A 518 8.18 -7.83 -19.76
N ASN A 519 9.35 -8.45 -19.83
CA ASN A 519 9.56 -9.80 -19.35
C ASN A 519 10.95 -9.92 -18.72
N GLY A 520 11.12 -10.91 -17.86
CA GLY A 520 12.43 -11.14 -17.26
C GLY A 520 12.47 -12.44 -16.49
N ILE A 521 13.69 -12.92 -16.32
CA ILE A 521 14.01 -14.03 -15.42
C ILE A 521 14.82 -13.49 -14.25
N TYR A 522 14.60 -14.02 -13.06
CA TYR A 522 15.29 -13.57 -11.87
C TYR A 522 15.66 -14.74 -10.97
N THR A 523 16.70 -14.54 -10.18
CA THR A 523 17.10 -15.48 -9.15
C THR A 523 17.54 -14.73 -7.90
N THR A 524 17.31 -15.33 -6.74
CA THR A 524 17.81 -14.85 -5.44
C THR A 524 18.26 -16.04 -4.63
N ALA A 525 19.45 -15.97 -4.04
CA ALA A 525 19.94 -16.99 -3.13
C ALA A 525 20.30 -16.35 -1.79
N ARG A 526 19.85 -16.96 -0.69
CA ARG A 526 20.28 -16.65 0.67
C ARG A 526 21.28 -17.70 1.11
N TRP A 527 22.53 -17.25 1.31
CA TRP A 527 23.65 -18.07 1.73
C TRP A 527 23.83 -17.92 3.24
N ASN A 528 23.52 -18.94 4.00
CA ASN A 528 23.78 -19.00 5.43
C ASN A 528 25.25 -19.37 5.64
N LEU A 529 26.16 -18.38 5.51
CA LEU A 529 27.63 -18.60 5.57
C LEU A 529 28.06 -18.98 6.97
N ARG A 530 27.41 -18.38 7.98
CA ARG A 530 27.55 -18.68 9.42
C ARG A 530 26.20 -18.53 10.07
N ASP A 531 26.05 -18.91 11.32
CA ASP A 531 24.78 -18.74 12.06
C ASP A 531 24.43 -17.25 12.22
N ASP A 532 25.46 -16.40 12.35
CA ASP A 532 25.37 -14.95 12.50
C ASP A 532 25.58 -14.16 11.19
N LEU A 533 25.96 -14.81 10.06
CA LEU A 533 26.26 -14.13 8.80
C LEU A 533 25.49 -14.74 7.63
N LYS A 534 24.61 -13.94 7.05
CA LYS A 534 23.82 -14.28 5.86
C LYS A 534 24.21 -13.34 4.72
N LEU A 535 24.40 -13.91 3.53
CA LEU A 535 24.60 -13.18 2.29
C LEU A 535 23.39 -13.44 1.39
N ILE A 536 22.84 -12.41 0.77
CA ILE A 536 21.75 -12.52 -0.21
C ILE A 536 22.29 -12.00 -1.54
N THR A 537 22.32 -12.87 -2.54
CA THR A 537 22.70 -12.51 -3.91
C THR A 537 21.50 -12.65 -4.81
N GLY A 538 21.31 -11.74 -5.74
CA GLY A 538 20.24 -11.81 -6.72
C GLY A 538 20.58 -11.11 -8.02
N GLY A 539 19.80 -11.43 -9.03
CA GLY A 539 19.92 -10.77 -10.33
C GLY A 539 18.70 -11.03 -11.18
N ARG A 540 18.42 -10.09 -12.06
CA ARG A 540 17.36 -10.17 -13.05
C ARG A 540 17.90 -9.77 -14.42
N PHE A 541 17.53 -10.54 -15.43
CA PHE A 541 17.64 -10.14 -16.84
C PHE A 541 16.26 -9.73 -17.34
N SER A 542 16.16 -8.51 -17.85
CA SER A 542 14.90 -7.94 -18.31
C SER A 542 14.96 -7.57 -19.78
N ASN A 543 13.83 -7.74 -20.48
CA ASN A 543 13.57 -7.13 -21.76
C ASN A 543 12.38 -6.19 -21.63
N TYR A 544 12.46 -5.05 -22.27
CA TYR A 544 11.41 -4.03 -22.28
C TYR A 544 11.20 -3.54 -23.72
N LYS A 545 9.95 -3.41 -24.13
CA LYS A 545 9.60 -2.92 -25.45
C LYS A 545 8.38 -2.02 -25.44
N ASN A 546 8.52 -0.82 -25.94
CA ASN A 546 7.46 0.12 -26.22
C ASN A 546 7.72 0.77 -27.59
N ARG A 547 6.93 0.41 -28.60
CA ARG A 547 7.16 0.86 -29.97
C ARG A 547 6.83 2.34 -30.19
N VAL A 548 5.80 2.85 -29.51
CA VAL A 548 5.37 4.25 -29.64
C VAL A 548 6.42 5.18 -29.03
N GLN A 549 7.04 4.76 -27.93
CA GLN A 549 8.11 5.51 -27.27
C GLN A 549 9.50 5.19 -27.84
N GLU A 550 9.59 4.39 -28.91
CA GLU A 550 10.85 3.95 -29.51
C GLU A 550 11.85 3.32 -28.54
N GLN A 551 11.32 2.58 -27.55
CA GLN A 551 12.12 1.92 -26.52
C GLN A 551 12.17 0.40 -26.78
N ASP A 552 13.37 -0.17 -26.88
CA ASP A 552 13.59 -1.62 -27.09
C ASP A 552 14.88 -2.04 -26.37
N GLU A 553 14.74 -2.35 -25.08
CA GLU A 553 15.86 -2.78 -24.23
C GLU A 553 15.89 -4.31 -24.14
N LYS A 554 17.08 -4.90 -24.26
CA LYS A 554 17.25 -6.36 -24.25
C LYS A 554 18.32 -6.79 -23.26
N ASN A 555 18.01 -7.84 -22.51
CA ASN A 555 18.95 -8.48 -21.57
C ASN A 555 19.59 -7.49 -20.58
N VAL A 556 18.82 -6.49 -20.13
CA VAL A 556 19.30 -5.55 -19.12
C VAL A 556 19.46 -6.30 -17.81
N PHE A 557 20.68 -6.35 -17.30
CA PHE A 557 21.00 -7.02 -16.04
C PHE A 557 20.82 -6.06 -14.87
N THR A 558 20.01 -6.46 -13.89
CA THR A 558 19.77 -5.74 -12.65
C THR A 558 20.26 -6.56 -11.47
N PRO A 559 21.39 -6.22 -10.85
CA PRO A 559 21.96 -6.95 -9.72
C PRO A 559 21.33 -6.56 -8.37
N TYR A 560 21.39 -7.51 -7.44
CA TYR A 560 21.08 -7.32 -6.03
C TYR A 560 22.13 -8.03 -5.17
N LEU A 561 22.61 -7.34 -4.13
CA LEU A 561 23.53 -7.92 -3.15
C LEU A 561 23.17 -7.37 -1.76
N GLY A 562 23.01 -8.24 -0.79
CA GLY A 562 22.74 -7.89 0.61
C GLY A 562 23.55 -8.79 1.55
N ALA A 563 24.05 -8.23 2.63
CA ALA A 563 24.67 -8.98 3.72
C ALA A 563 24.03 -8.57 5.03
N VAL A 564 23.72 -9.52 5.87
CA VAL A 564 23.20 -9.31 7.23
C VAL A 564 24.12 -10.02 8.21
N TYR A 565 24.62 -9.28 9.20
CA TYR A 565 25.41 -9.81 10.29
C TYR A 565 24.69 -9.60 11.62
N ASP A 566 24.32 -10.69 12.27
CA ASP A 566 23.67 -10.68 13.57
C ASP A 566 24.73 -10.45 14.66
N LEU A 567 24.65 -9.29 15.33
CA LEU A 567 25.51 -8.98 16.47
C LEU A 567 25.14 -9.80 17.71
N ASN A 568 23.84 -10.07 17.84
CA ASN A 568 23.22 -10.94 18.85
C ASN A 568 21.77 -11.24 18.47
N GLU A 569 21.01 -11.84 19.38
CA GLU A 569 19.60 -12.23 19.17
C GLU A 569 18.69 -11.04 18.82
N ASN A 570 19.02 -9.81 19.27
CA ASN A 570 18.18 -8.63 19.08
C ASN A 570 18.70 -7.70 17.99
N TYR A 571 19.98 -7.61 17.74
CA TYR A 571 20.59 -6.60 16.87
C TYR A 571 21.30 -7.22 15.67
N SER A 572 21.12 -6.62 14.51
CA SER A 572 21.88 -6.93 13.30
C SER A 572 22.31 -5.66 12.57
N VAL A 573 23.39 -5.77 11.80
CA VAL A 573 23.83 -4.75 10.85
C VAL A 573 23.76 -5.33 9.46
N TYR A 574 23.52 -4.47 8.48
CA TYR A 574 23.43 -4.90 7.10
C TYR A 574 24.06 -3.90 6.14
N ALA A 575 24.47 -4.40 4.99
CA ALA A 575 24.82 -3.58 3.83
C ALA A 575 24.13 -4.16 2.60
N SER A 576 23.70 -3.29 1.70
CA SER A 576 23.11 -3.73 0.44
C SER A 576 23.43 -2.83 -0.75
N TYR A 577 23.39 -3.47 -1.91
CA TYR A 577 23.39 -2.85 -3.22
C TYR A 577 22.18 -3.36 -4.00
N SER A 578 21.41 -2.46 -4.58
CA SER A 578 20.28 -2.80 -5.45
C SER A 578 20.23 -1.90 -6.68
N GLY A 579 19.82 -2.48 -7.80
CA GLY A 579 19.71 -1.81 -9.09
C GLY A 579 18.27 -1.71 -9.57
N ILE A 580 18.04 -0.80 -10.51
CA ILE A 580 16.84 -0.69 -11.34
C ILE A 580 17.23 0.02 -12.64
N PHE A 581 16.49 -0.21 -13.71
CA PHE A 581 16.71 0.53 -14.95
C PHE A 581 15.43 1.22 -15.42
N LYS A 582 15.59 2.29 -16.21
CA LYS A 582 14.48 2.96 -16.88
C LYS A 582 14.80 3.10 -18.35
N PRO A 583 13.96 2.57 -19.25
CA PRO A 583 14.17 2.69 -20.69
C PRO A 583 14.21 4.14 -21.15
N GLN A 584 15.00 4.43 -22.19
CA GLN A 584 15.04 5.74 -22.85
C GLN A 584 15.22 5.58 -24.36
N SER A 585 14.80 6.59 -25.13
CA SER A 585 14.86 6.62 -26.59
C SER A 585 15.81 7.69 -27.16
N TYR A 586 16.52 8.40 -26.30
CA TYR A 586 17.47 9.44 -26.69
C TYR A 586 18.64 8.87 -27.49
N GLN A 587 19.02 9.54 -28.59
CA GLN A 587 20.08 9.09 -29.49
C GLN A 587 21.28 10.03 -29.43
N ASN A 588 22.49 9.49 -29.62
CA ASN A 588 23.71 10.24 -29.74
C ASN A 588 23.90 10.78 -31.19
N GLU A 589 24.97 11.53 -31.42
CA GLU A 589 25.31 12.12 -32.77
C GLU A 589 25.50 11.07 -33.88
N GLN A 590 25.75 9.81 -33.51
CA GLN A 590 25.86 8.71 -34.46
C GLN A 590 24.52 8.00 -34.70
N GLY A 591 23.40 8.48 -34.10
CA GLY A 591 22.07 7.88 -34.22
C GLY A 591 21.88 6.61 -33.38
N ARG A 592 22.80 6.29 -32.48
CA ARG A 592 22.65 5.15 -31.54
C ARG A 592 21.89 5.58 -30.28
N THR A 593 20.90 4.81 -29.91
CA THR A 593 20.18 4.99 -28.62
C THR A 593 21.14 4.88 -27.45
N LEU A 594 21.02 5.77 -26.49
CA LEU A 594 21.77 5.71 -25.23
C LEU A 594 21.36 4.47 -24.43
N ASP A 595 22.29 3.96 -23.63
CA ASP A 595 21.98 2.89 -22.67
C ASP A 595 20.84 3.33 -21.74
N PRO A 596 20.01 2.38 -21.22
CA PRO A 596 18.95 2.73 -20.30
C PRO A 596 19.48 3.49 -19.09
N LEU A 597 18.67 4.39 -18.57
CA LEU A 597 18.96 5.07 -17.32
C LEU A 597 19.02 4.05 -16.19
N GLU A 598 20.09 4.04 -15.42
CA GLU A 598 20.29 3.12 -14.29
C GLU A 598 20.13 3.85 -12.96
N GLY A 599 19.34 3.27 -12.06
CA GLY A 599 19.26 3.67 -10.66
C GLY A 599 20.02 2.67 -9.79
N LYS A 600 20.98 3.16 -8.99
CA LYS A 600 21.82 2.35 -8.09
C LYS A 600 21.63 2.83 -6.65
N ASN A 601 21.21 1.93 -5.77
CA ASN A 601 21.04 2.20 -4.34
C ASN A 601 22.11 1.46 -3.54
N TYR A 602 22.83 2.20 -2.69
CA TYR A 602 23.77 1.67 -1.69
C TYR A 602 23.22 2.00 -0.33
N GLU A 603 23.11 1.02 0.53
CA GLU A 603 22.54 1.17 1.86
C GLU A 603 23.38 0.45 2.92
N LEU A 604 23.58 1.11 4.05
CA LEU A 604 24.20 0.54 5.24
C LEU A 604 23.30 0.87 6.43
N GLY A 605 22.95 -0.16 7.22
CA GLY A 605 22.02 0.05 8.32
C GLY A 605 22.19 -0.93 9.46
N ALA A 606 21.45 -0.63 10.52
CA ALA A 606 21.28 -1.50 11.69
C ALA A 606 19.79 -1.76 11.90
N LYS A 607 19.48 -2.96 12.36
CA LYS A 607 18.11 -3.38 12.69
C LYS A 607 18.08 -4.02 14.06
N ALA A 608 16.96 -3.85 14.74
CA ALA A 608 16.74 -4.46 16.04
C ALA A 608 15.34 -5.08 16.09
N SER A 609 15.22 -6.19 16.82
CA SER A 609 13.96 -6.88 17.05
C SER A 609 13.90 -7.32 18.51
N PHE A 610 12.82 -6.94 19.18
CA PHE A 610 12.63 -7.17 20.60
C PHE A 610 11.32 -7.94 20.85
N PHE A 611 11.24 -8.60 21.99
CA PHE A 611 10.05 -9.32 22.46
C PHE A 611 9.53 -10.37 21.46
N GLY A 612 10.47 -11.09 20.82
CA GLY A 612 10.12 -12.11 19.82
C GLY A 612 9.52 -11.52 18.53
N GLY A 613 9.99 -10.36 18.08
CA GLY A 613 9.53 -9.70 16.84
C GLY A 613 8.40 -8.70 17.03
N ARG A 614 7.87 -8.54 18.24
CA ARG A 614 6.75 -7.63 18.50
C ARG A 614 7.11 -6.16 18.43
N LEU A 615 8.37 -5.79 18.58
CA LEU A 615 8.89 -4.44 18.40
C LEU A 615 10.11 -4.51 17.50
N ASN A 616 10.06 -3.82 16.37
CA ASN A 616 11.17 -3.74 15.41
C ASN A 616 11.63 -2.30 15.27
N ALA A 617 12.94 -2.10 15.14
CA ALA A 617 13.54 -0.80 14.87
C ALA A 617 14.60 -0.94 13.77
N SER A 618 14.77 0.10 12.98
CA SER A 618 15.79 0.18 11.93
C SER A 618 16.36 1.58 11.81
N ALA A 619 17.61 1.66 11.41
CA ALA A 619 18.26 2.92 11.00
C ALA A 619 19.19 2.61 9.83
N ALA A 620 19.20 3.48 8.82
CA ALA A 620 20.00 3.31 7.62
C ALA A 620 20.53 4.65 7.10
N VAL A 621 21.72 4.59 6.52
CA VAL A 621 22.26 5.62 5.64
C VAL A 621 22.27 5.08 4.22
N PHE A 622 21.95 5.92 3.26
CA PHE A 622 21.86 5.49 1.87
C PHE A 622 22.43 6.52 0.90
N GLN A 623 22.87 6.03 -0.24
CA GLN A 623 23.19 6.83 -1.41
C GLN A 623 22.53 6.20 -2.63
N LEU A 624 21.73 6.99 -3.30
CA LEU A 624 21.07 6.64 -4.54
C LEU A 624 21.69 7.44 -5.68
N LYS A 625 22.04 6.79 -6.78
CA LYS A 625 22.63 7.40 -7.95
C LYS A 625 21.84 7.01 -9.19
N GLN A 626 21.72 7.97 -10.08
CA GLN A 626 21.17 7.78 -11.41
C GLN A 626 22.32 7.96 -12.43
N ASP A 627 22.55 6.96 -13.25
CA ASP A 627 23.54 6.99 -14.32
C ASP A 627 22.83 6.99 -15.69
N ASN A 628 23.56 7.32 -16.76
CA ASN A 628 23.07 7.40 -18.15
C ASN A 628 21.94 8.42 -18.36
N PHE A 629 21.90 9.49 -17.57
CA PHE A 629 20.92 10.55 -17.74
C PHE A 629 21.21 11.33 -19.03
N ALA A 630 20.22 11.40 -19.94
CA ALA A 630 20.36 12.06 -21.22
C ALA A 630 20.33 13.59 -21.08
N VAL A 631 21.34 14.27 -21.65
CA VAL A 631 21.36 15.71 -21.83
C VAL A 631 21.74 16.03 -23.27
N GLU A 632 21.22 17.12 -23.83
CA GLU A 632 21.58 17.54 -25.19
C GLU A 632 23.09 17.71 -25.31
N SER A 633 23.67 17.18 -26.41
CA SER A 633 25.11 17.32 -26.68
C SER A 633 25.44 18.63 -27.38
N GLY A 634 24.45 19.31 -27.95
CA GLY A 634 24.58 20.46 -28.84
C GLY A 634 24.78 20.08 -30.32
N GLY A 635 24.86 18.77 -30.60
CA GLY A 635 24.89 18.20 -31.95
C GLY A 635 23.53 17.74 -32.45
N ILE A 636 23.49 17.16 -33.65
CA ILE A 636 22.32 16.57 -34.28
C ILE A 636 22.57 15.10 -34.64
N THR A 637 21.52 14.29 -34.61
CA THR A 637 21.54 12.90 -35.08
C THR A 637 21.54 12.86 -36.61
N PRO A 638 21.86 11.71 -37.26
CA PRO A 638 21.77 11.56 -38.71
C PRO A 638 20.37 11.81 -39.29
N SER A 639 19.32 11.69 -38.45
CA SER A 639 17.93 12.01 -38.80
C SER A 639 17.56 13.48 -38.63
N GLY A 640 18.49 14.35 -38.19
CA GLY A 640 18.28 15.77 -38.02
C GLY A 640 17.66 16.19 -36.66
N ASN A 641 17.46 15.25 -35.75
CA ASN A 641 16.96 15.53 -34.40
C ASN A 641 18.10 15.98 -33.44
N PRO A 642 17.79 16.67 -32.32
CA PRO A 642 18.81 16.94 -31.31
C PRO A 642 19.47 15.65 -30.83
N ALA A 643 20.81 15.68 -30.75
CA ALA A 643 21.59 14.57 -30.22
C ALA A 643 21.82 14.73 -28.70
N TYR A 644 21.96 13.59 -28.03
CA TYR A 644 22.12 13.53 -26.57
C TYR A 644 23.39 12.79 -26.18
N ARG A 645 23.88 13.09 -25.01
CA ARG A 645 24.97 12.35 -24.36
C ARG A 645 24.56 11.93 -22.96
N ALA A 646 25.03 10.79 -22.51
CA ALA A 646 24.80 10.30 -21.16
C ALA A 646 25.70 11.03 -20.16
N ILE A 647 25.11 11.45 -19.03
CA ILE A 647 25.83 11.99 -17.87
C ILE A 647 25.37 11.32 -16.59
N GLN A 648 26.02 11.61 -15.47
CA GLN A 648 25.47 11.29 -14.16
C GLN A 648 24.22 12.15 -13.90
N GLY A 649 23.09 11.51 -13.63
CA GLY A 649 21.84 12.16 -13.29
C GLY A 649 21.78 12.58 -11.82
N VAL A 650 20.62 12.39 -11.22
CA VAL A 650 20.36 12.75 -9.83
C VAL A 650 21.13 11.84 -8.87
N LYS A 651 21.74 12.46 -7.86
CA LYS A 651 22.37 11.79 -6.73
C LYS A 651 21.67 12.20 -5.45
N THR A 652 21.06 11.24 -4.75
CA THR A 652 20.45 11.46 -3.44
C THR A 652 21.29 10.83 -2.35
N LYS A 653 21.50 11.55 -1.26
CA LYS A 653 22.10 11.03 -0.04
C LYS A 653 21.15 11.30 1.11
N GLY A 654 21.06 10.35 2.04
CA GLY A 654 20.18 10.49 3.17
C GLY A 654 20.38 9.46 4.24
N TRP A 655 19.54 9.58 5.27
CA TRP A 655 19.41 8.59 6.33
C TRP A 655 17.96 8.53 6.79
N GLU A 656 17.58 7.41 7.36
CA GLU A 656 16.24 7.16 7.88
C GLU A 656 16.31 6.26 9.10
N ALA A 657 15.34 6.45 10.00
CA ALA A 657 15.15 5.61 11.17
C ALA A 657 13.67 5.35 11.36
N GLU A 658 13.31 4.13 11.75
CA GLU A 658 11.92 3.71 11.96
C GLU A 658 11.84 2.76 13.14
N VAL A 659 10.73 2.85 13.91
CA VAL A 659 10.34 1.89 14.93
C VAL A 659 8.87 1.55 14.78
N SER A 660 8.51 0.27 14.89
CA SER A 660 7.13 -0.18 14.82
C SER A 660 6.87 -1.39 15.72
N GLY A 661 5.69 -1.43 16.33
CA GLY A 661 5.23 -2.57 17.14
C GLY A 661 4.86 -2.21 18.56
N GLN A 662 4.97 -3.18 19.45
CA GLN A 662 4.54 -3.12 20.84
C GLN A 662 5.68 -2.72 21.76
N ILE A 663 5.57 -1.55 22.42
CA ILE A 663 6.46 -1.19 23.53
C ILE A 663 6.07 -1.98 24.78
N THR A 664 4.77 -2.10 25.02
CA THR A 664 4.16 -3.00 26.02
C THR A 664 2.95 -3.69 25.39
N PRO A 665 2.37 -4.74 25.97
CA PRO A 665 1.15 -5.36 25.43
C PRO A 665 -0.02 -4.40 25.21
N ALA A 666 -0.04 -3.28 25.93
CA ALA A 666 -1.08 -2.25 25.82
C ALA A 666 -0.68 -1.08 24.92
N TRP A 667 0.59 -0.92 24.58
CA TRP A 667 1.13 0.28 23.91
C TRP A 667 1.76 -0.05 22.58
N GLN A 668 1.13 0.40 21.50
CA GLN A 668 1.60 0.29 20.13
C GLN A 668 2.21 1.60 19.65
N ILE A 669 3.24 1.50 18.81
CA ILE A 669 3.91 2.64 18.17
C ILE A 669 4.26 2.30 16.72
N GLN A 670 4.15 3.29 15.86
CA GLN A 670 4.83 3.36 14.56
C GLN A 670 5.39 4.77 14.41
N ALA A 671 6.69 4.89 14.32
CA ALA A 671 7.34 6.19 14.16
C ALA A 671 8.51 6.07 13.20
N GLY A 672 8.78 7.15 12.46
CA GLY A 672 9.93 7.22 11.58
C GLY A 672 10.34 8.64 11.27
N TYR A 673 11.62 8.79 11.01
CA TYR A 673 12.24 10.03 10.53
C TYR A 673 13.07 9.73 9.30
N SER A 674 12.98 10.59 8.31
CA SER A 674 13.83 10.53 7.10
C SER A 674 14.43 11.88 6.79
N HIS A 675 15.68 11.85 6.32
CA HIS A 675 16.36 13.02 5.77
C HIS A 675 17.04 12.62 4.47
N ASN A 676 16.79 13.39 3.39
CA ASN A 676 17.46 13.17 2.11
C ASN A 676 17.66 14.46 1.34
N VAL A 677 18.74 14.52 0.57
CA VAL A 677 19.07 15.65 -0.29
C VAL A 677 19.45 15.15 -1.66
N SER A 678 18.71 15.58 -2.68
CA SER A 678 18.94 15.26 -4.08
C SER A 678 19.66 16.38 -4.79
N ARG A 679 20.71 16.03 -5.57
CA ARG A 679 21.49 16.98 -6.36
C ARG A 679 21.72 16.43 -7.76
N GLN A 680 21.74 17.32 -8.73
CA GLN A 680 22.14 17.04 -10.11
C GLN A 680 23.15 18.11 -10.52
N GLN A 681 24.31 17.71 -11.03
CA GLN A 681 25.41 18.63 -11.39
C GLN A 681 25.77 19.63 -10.27
N GLY A 682 25.63 19.23 -8.99
CA GLY A 682 25.89 20.08 -7.83
C GLY A 682 24.67 20.87 -7.34
N GLU A 683 23.72 21.19 -8.20
CA GLU A 683 22.51 21.92 -7.88
C GLU A 683 21.49 21.04 -7.15
N ARG A 684 20.73 21.64 -6.26
CA ARG A 684 19.67 20.96 -5.52
C ARG A 684 18.46 20.76 -6.41
N VAL A 685 17.96 19.53 -6.46
CA VAL A 685 16.76 19.12 -7.23
C VAL A 685 15.76 18.41 -6.32
N SER A 686 14.60 18.03 -6.84
CA SER A 686 13.49 17.40 -6.10
C SER A 686 13.01 18.23 -4.91
N THR A 687 12.97 19.55 -5.10
CA THR A 687 12.69 20.52 -4.05
C THR A 687 11.21 20.65 -3.68
N LEU A 688 10.32 20.10 -4.49
CA LEU A 688 8.89 19.96 -4.19
C LEU A 688 8.61 18.88 -3.13
N THR A 689 9.59 18.03 -2.83
CA THR A 689 9.55 17.08 -1.73
C THR A 689 10.37 17.61 -0.55
N PRO A 690 9.90 17.39 0.70
CA PRO A 690 10.63 17.86 1.87
C PRO A 690 11.96 17.11 2.03
N SER A 691 12.99 17.80 2.47
CA SER A 691 14.27 17.16 2.78
C SER A 691 14.24 16.32 4.05
N SER A 692 13.37 16.68 4.98
CA SER A 692 13.19 15.95 6.24
C SER A 692 11.72 15.75 6.53
N GLN A 693 11.39 14.59 7.09
CA GLN A 693 10.03 14.22 7.50
C GLN A 693 10.07 13.44 8.80
N PHE A 694 9.06 13.63 9.62
CA PHE A 694 8.80 12.86 10.82
C PHE A 694 7.34 12.40 10.85
N ASN A 695 7.12 11.12 11.15
CA ASN A 695 5.81 10.53 11.35
C ASN A 695 5.81 9.76 12.67
N LEU A 696 4.77 9.93 13.47
CA LEU A 696 4.53 9.18 14.70
C LEU A 696 3.05 8.85 14.79
N TYR A 697 2.73 7.59 15.04
CA TYR A 697 1.40 7.11 15.38
C TYR A 697 1.51 6.15 16.55
N SER A 698 0.66 6.32 17.52
CA SER A 698 0.71 5.53 18.74
C SER A 698 -0.68 5.32 19.30
N SER A 699 -0.94 4.15 19.86
CA SER A 699 -2.18 3.84 20.58
C SER A 699 -1.89 3.13 21.91
N TYR A 700 -2.70 3.42 22.89
CA TYR A 700 -2.60 2.84 24.23
C TYR A 700 -3.96 2.31 24.69
N LYS A 701 -4.03 1.02 25.01
CA LYS A 701 -5.21 0.36 25.54
C LYS A 701 -5.22 0.51 27.07
N LEU A 702 -6.23 1.19 27.59
CA LEU A 702 -6.38 1.41 29.03
C LEU A 702 -6.90 0.15 29.73
N GLY A 703 -6.53 0.02 31.00
CA GLY A 703 -6.94 -1.06 31.87
C GLY A 703 -7.80 -0.57 33.03
N GLY A 704 -8.13 -1.47 33.99
CA GLY A 704 -8.90 -1.15 35.19
C GLY A 704 -10.32 -0.71 34.87
N SER A 705 -10.79 0.38 35.44
CA SER A 705 -12.14 0.94 35.20
C SER A 705 -12.38 1.44 33.78
N MET A 706 -11.32 1.61 32.98
CA MET A 706 -11.38 2.05 31.58
C MET A 706 -11.09 0.92 30.62
N THR A 707 -11.17 -0.34 31.05
CA THR A 707 -11.02 -1.51 30.16
C THR A 707 -11.95 -1.38 28.95
N GLY A 708 -11.41 -1.65 27.75
CA GLY A 708 -12.12 -1.47 26.47
C GLY A 708 -11.84 -0.14 25.77
N LEU A 709 -11.29 0.87 26.48
CA LEU A 709 -10.92 2.14 25.86
C LEU A 709 -9.47 2.10 25.36
N THR A 710 -9.30 2.42 24.09
CA THR A 710 -8.00 2.67 23.45
C THR A 710 -7.94 4.13 23.02
N LEU A 711 -6.90 4.82 23.44
CA LEU A 711 -6.61 6.20 23.01
C LEU A 711 -5.37 6.19 22.12
N GLY A 712 -5.34 7.05 21.11
CA GLY A 712 -4.20 7.17 20.24
C GLY A 712 -4.06 8.56 19.64
N GLY A 713 -2.90 8.78 19.05
CA GLY A 713 -2.61 10.02 18.39
C GLY A 713 -1.55 9.84 17.30
N GLY A 714 -1.55 10.79 16.38
CA GLY A 714 -0.60 10.89 15.29
C GLY A 714 0.03 12.28 15.22
N ALA A 715 1.26 12.35 14.77
CA ALA A 715 1.97 13.59 14.49
C ALA A 715 2.79 13.43 13.23
N ARG A 716 2.61 14.31 12.28
CA ARG A 716 3.39 14.37 11.04
C ARG A 716 4.03 15.75 10.93
N TRP A 717 5.31 15.76 10.64
CA TRP A 717 6.07 16.97 10.33
C TRP A 717 6.80 16.80 9.02
N GLN A 718 6.86 17.86 8.26
CA GLN A 718 7.74 17.98 7.11
C GLN A 718 8.47 19.30 7.08
N ASP A 719 9.71 19.27 6.59
CA ASP A 719 10.52 20.44 6.31
C ASP A 719 9.93 21.25 5.15
N LYS A 720 10.39 22.47 5.00
CA LYS A 720 10.01 23.36 3.89
C LYS A 720 10.27 22.72 2.53
N THR A 721 9.37 23.01 1.60
CA THR A 721 9.55 22.70 0.16
C THR A 721 9.58 24.01 -0.63
N TRP A 722 10.15 23.96 -1.82
CA TRP A 722 10.26 25.16 -2.65
C TRP A 722 10.45 24.79 -4.12
N ASP A 723 10.16 25.73 -5.02
CA ASP A 723 10.52 25.63 -6.42
C ASP A 723 10.75 27.01 -7.03
N THR A 724 11.43 27.02 -8.17
CA THR A 724 11.65 28.21 -8.98
C THR A 724 10.56 28.31 -10.03
N ILE A 725 9.70 29.30 -9.90
CA ILE A 725 8.52 29.51 -10.74
C ILE A 725 8.70 30.73 -11.64
N ASN A 726 8.02 30.72 -12.79
CA ASN A 726 7.93 31.91 -13.64
C ASN A 726 7.01 32.95 -12.99
N VAL A 727 7.45 34.21 -12.96
CA VAL A 727 6.67 35.33 -12.40
C VAL A 727 5.93 36.03 -13.53
N PRO A 728 4.63 36.33 -13.39
CA PRO A 728 3.82 36.97 -14.45
C PRO A 728 4.39 38.31 -14.91
N THR A 729 5.09 39.02 -14.05
CA THR A 729 5.76 40.31 -14.36
C THR A 729 7.11 40.14 -15.07
N GLY A 730 7.52 38.91 -15.32
CA GLY A 730 8.79 38.55 -15.98
C GLY A 730 9.83 37.98 -15.00
N GLY A 731 10.69 37.11 -15.53
CA GLY A 731 11.75 36.44 -14.77
C GLY A 731 11.28 35.25 -13.97
N LYS A 732 12.10 34.85 -13.00
CA LYS A 732 11.86 33.68 -12.12
C LYS A 732 12.05 34.09 -10.66
N ALA A 733 11.26 33.47 -9.77
CA ALA A 733 11.37 33.64 -8.34
C ALA A 733 11.25 32.28 -7.63
N VAL A 734 11.90 32.17 -6.47
CA VAL A 734 11.77 31.00 -5.61
C VAL A 734 10.54 31.17 -4.73
N HIS A 735 9.59 30.27 -4.87
CA HIS A 735 8.46 30.19 -3.96
C HIS A 735 8.66 29.06 -2.96
N THR A 736 8.44 29.37 -1.66
CA THR A 736 8.70 28.44 -0.55
C THR A 736 7.42 28.16 0.23
N VAL A 737 7.11 26.91 0.41
CA VAL A 737 6.12 26.42 1.39
C VAL A 737 6.86 26.17 2.71
N LYS A 738 6.42 26.82 3.79
CA LYS A 738 7.03 26.66 5.11
C LYS A 738 6.81 25.24 5.64
N ASP A 739 7.67 24.84 6.56
CA ASP A 739 7.50 23.63 7.35
C ASP A 739 6.23 23.65 8.19
N TYR A 740 5.70 22.47 8.48
CA TYR A 740 4.46 22.36 9.27
C TYR A 740 4.32 21.02 9.97
N TRP A 741 3.52 21.06 11.04
CA TRP A 741 3.03 19.90 11.76
C TRP A 741 1.55 19.68 11.48
N VAL A 742 1.13 18.41 11.38
CA VAL A 742 -0.26 17.98 11.39
C VAL A 742 -0.41 16.96 12.50
N LEU A 743 -1.40 17.17 13.37
CA LEU A 743 -1.69 16.28 14.50
C LEU A 743 -3.02 15.59 14.28
N ASP A 744 -3.08 14.31 14.63
CA ASP A 744 -4.28 13.47 14.57
C ASP A 744 -4.57 12.89 15.96
N ALA A 745 -5.82 12.55 16.24
CA ALA A 745 -6.22 11.90 17.49
C ALA A 745 -7.25 10.82 17.22
N MET A 746 -7.24 9.76 18.03
CA MET A 746 -8.25 8.72 17.98
C MET A 746 -8.64 8.22 19.37
N ALA A 747 -9.88 7.76 19.47
CA ALA A 747 -10.39 7.00 20.63
C ALA A 747 -11.24 5.86 20.09
N ARG A 748 -11.03 4.65 20.61
CA ARG A 748 -11.86 3.47 20.32
C ARG A 748 -12.33 2.86 21.63
N TYR A 749 -13.63 2.55 21.71
CA TYR A 749 -14.23 1.87 22.84
C TYR A 749 -14.86 0.54 22.41
N GLU A 750 -14.40 -0.55 23.00
CA GLU A 750 -14.93 -1.90 22.81
C GLU A 750 -16.01 -2.15 23.88
N PHE A 751 -17.29 -2.06 23.51
CA PHE A 751 -18.42 -2.33 24.42
C PHE A 751 -18.46 -3.79 24.83
N ASN A 752 -18.12 -4.67 23.91
CA ASN A 752 -17.98 -6.11 24.10
C ASN A 752 -17.16 -6.68 22.93
N LYS A 753 -17.00 -8.02 22.87
CA LYS A 753 -16.24 -8.69 21.80
C LYS A 753 -16.80 -8.48 20.38
N HIS A 754 -18.05 -8.07 20.26
CA HIS A 754 -18.74 -7.89 18.98
C HIS A 754 -18.88 -6.42 18.59
N LEU A 755 -19.04 -5.51 19.53
CA LEU A 755 -19.40 -4.13 19.24
C LEU A 755 -18.32 -3.17 19.73
N SER A 756 -17.86 -2.30 18.83
CA SER A 756 -16.97 -1.19 19.15
C SER A 756 -17.39 0.10 18.45
N ALA A 757 -17.00 1.24 19.02
CA ALA A 757 -17.12 2.54 18.39
C ALA A 757 -15.76 3.24 18.37
N SER A 758 -15.50 4.04 17.31
CA SER A 758 -14.28 4.82 17.20
C SER A 758 -14.58 6.26 16.83
N LEU A 759 -13.78 7.16 17.38
CA LEU A 759 -13.71 8.57 17.02
C LEU A 759 -12.32 8.86 16.49
N ASN A 760 -12.24 9.42 15.29
CA ASN A 760 -10.97 9.84 14.67
C ASN A 760 -11.06 11.31 14.30
N ILE A 761 -10.04 12.08 14.66
CA ILE A 761 -9.88 13.49 14.33
C ILE A 761 -8.59 13.65 13.54
N LYS A 762 -8.68 13.96 12.26
CA LYS A 762 -7.53 14.29 11.41
C LYS A 762 -7.31 15.79 11.43
N ASN A 763 -6.04 16.22 11.39
CA ASN A 763 -5.63 17.63 11.48
C ASN A 763 -6.27 18.34 12.68
N LEU A 764 -6.06 17.82 13.87
CA LEU A 764 -6.67 18.26 15.15
C LEU A 764 -6.59 19.77 15.38
N LEU A 765 -5.47 20.40 15.02
CA LEU A 765 -5.23 21.84 15.20
C LEU A 765 -5.67 22.69 14.02
N ASP A 766 -6.34 22.10 13.03
CA ASP A 766 -6.77 22.77 11.79
C ASP A 766 -5.64 23.53 11.07
N LYS A 767 -4.45 22.92 11.03
CA LYS A 767 -3.29 23.53 10.38
C LYS A 767 -3.56 23.77 8.90
N LYS A 768 -3.34 25.00 8.43
CA LYS A 768 -3.37 25.34 7.00
C LYS A 768 -2.00 25.08 6.39
N TYR A 769 -1.99 24.27 5.35
CA TYR A 769 -0.81 23.96 4.55
C TYR A 769 -1.22 23.68 3.11
N TYR A 770 -0.27 23.72 2.19
CA TYR A 770 -0.54 23.46 0.77
C TYR A 770 0.67 22.81 0.12
N THR A 771 0.47 22.20 -1.05
CA THR A 771 1.50 21.70 -1.95
C THR A 771 1.53 22.52 -3.22
N ILE A 772 2.71 22.66 -3.83
CA ILE A 772 2.89 23.34 -5.13
C ILE A 772 3.00 22.29 -6.20
N PHE A 773 2.38 22.56 -7.34
CA PHE A 773 2.63 21.86 -8.58
C PHE A 773 3.17 22.85 -9.62
N SER A 774 4.51 22.91 -9.73
CA SER A 774 5.20 23.93 -10.51
C SER A 774 4.95 23.87 -12.00
N TRP A 775 4.70 22.66 -12.55
CA TRP A 775 4.40 22.50 -13.98
C TRP A 775 3.19 23.33 -14.43
N TYR A 776 2.16 23.41 -13.58
CA TYR A 776 0.99 24.27 -13.83
C TYR A 776 1.11 25.64 -13.15
N SER A 777 2.17 25.91 -12.38
CA SER A 777 2.29 27.08 -11.51
C SER A 777 1.09 27.26 -10.59
N THR A 778 0.62 26.16 -9.98
CA THR A 778 -0.55 26.11 -9.12
C THR A 778 -0.21 25.55 -7.73
N TYR A 779 -1.14 25.74 -6.79
CA TYR A 779 -1.08 25.11 -5.48
C TYR A 779 -2.41 24.46 -5.09
N THR A 780 -2.36 23.48 -4.21
CA THR A 780 -3.53 22.78 -3.67
C THR A 780 -3.48 22.79 -2.15
N TRP A 781 -4.56 23.23 -1.49
CA TRP A 781 -4.66 23.22 -0.05
C TRP A 781 -4.75 21.78 0.49
N GLY A 782 -4.06 21.56 1.61
CA GLY A 782 -4.22 20.34 2.41
C GLY A 782 -5.59 20.31 3.12
N GLU A 783 -6.03 19.10 3.47
CA GLU A 783 -7.32 18.87 4.13
C GLU A 783 -7.40 19.61 5.48
N PRO A 784 -8.52 20.28 5.79
CA PRO A 784 -8.77 20.88 7.10
C PRO A 784 -9.05 19.81 8.14
N ARG A 785 -9.23 20.24 9.41
CA ARG A 785 -9.68 19.35 10.47
C ARG A 785 -10.96 18.63 10.04
N SER A 786 -10.95 17.32 10.23
CA SER A 786 -12.12 16.47 10.01
C SER A 786 -12.32 15.54 11.20
N VAL A 787 -13.58 15.26 11.49
CA VAL A 787 -14.00 14.35 12.57
C VAL A 787 -14.78 13.22 11.93
N ASN A 788 -14.50 11.98 12.32
CA ASN A 788 -15.24 10.81 11.86
C ASN A 788 -15.55 9.89 13.06
N VAL A 789 -16.80 9.45 13.13
CA VAL A 789 -17.28 8.46 14.10
C VAL A 789 -17.63 7.20 13.34
N SER A 790 -17.22 6.05 13.85
CA SER A 790 -17.62 4.76 13.30
C SER A 790 -18.10 3.81 14.36
N MET A 791 -18.97 2.89 13.96
CA MET A 791 -19.43 1.76 14.76
C MET A 791 -19.18 0.49 13.98
N THR A 792 -18.50 -0.47 14.62
CA THR A 792 -18.16 -1.76 14.03
C THR A 792 -18.78 -2.88 14.81
N TYR A 793 -19.51 -3.75 14.14
CA TYR A 793 -20.00 -5.01 14.68
C TYR A 793 -19.20 -6.16 14.08
N LYS A 794 -18.58 -6.98 14.93
CA LYS A 794 -17.85 -8.21 14.57
C LYS A 794 -18.74 -9.42 14.79
N PHE A 795 -18.81 -10.28 13.81
CA PHE A 795 -19.61 -11.52 13.84
C PHE A 795 -18.91 -12.63 14.61
#